data_4d062925a62167a2dac283ae16558cab
#
_entry.id   4d062925a62167a2dac283ae16558cab
#
_cell.length_a   1.000
_cell.length_b   1.000
_cell.length_c   1.000
_cell.angle_alpha   90.00
_cell.angle_beta   90.00
_cell.angle_gamma   90.00
#
_symmetry.space_group_name_H-M   'P 1'
#
loop_
_entity.id
_entity.type
_entity.pdbx_description
1 polymer ?
#
loop_
_entity_poly.entity_id
_entity_poly.type
_entity_poly.pdbx_seq_one_letter_code
_entity_poly.pdbx_strand_id
1 'polypeptide(L)'
;MEELKKELEKLSKAYVDTPENEEKILIPFIKRLLELPMKDRRKLLPLIRELQWIKGRFAGFSSETTCSAARAHFLSAVQFVCANRREMDMAYHVKFDMLCKLLPLYNPAWLTDFINDDKTWFNFDLNYEELMQLMDMGYLKEIAPSRIAHVLPWITRIRNKNPKGDDTFNSELLLKRDITLKEHIWTLFEHESIIGYQDDCAKNAYKKGITIRDESISAALYRFSLDGHLDRERLLRATLATFHRSFKKDMAGWFARFFETLQPTTGESLSLQEEIMQTFTSSYTKPVNIMLQQLKSIADEEGFRYQEFIERATTLFFSSPKNSLLTIYSIFEKIVAQHPEMKEPCCITLCQLFLKKDESLQKKAANFISKYGDASSSNLQETLQSYQPEMFQSVQAILASFKPQSIDSQSTELHLAEEANATDTSVTKDILHTEGENTERNSTDENSTDNPLLSEEPPLEAIRICREDNRIPFPANKEDFLFQLSRLFDMEENWEIETTIAAIIAFHPQLDKEDLNRMEPIFQRAANIVANSWEPYEDLLATFLLEYQRLWAQTDNSNTGVLRNMFTRLEERLKGIDKNRGAYDERSFKRLANWKPGYSNATCFTPIKQLWLGVIRQIKGGNTLPLLSTPTHTPAYLQATELIRRLAVYQEAGK
;
A
#
# COMPACT_ATOMS: atom_id res chain seq x y z
N MET A 1 28.19 -8.86 -44.17
CA MET A 1 27.63 -8.23 -42.94
C MET A 1 27.14 -6.82 -43.22
N GLU A 2 27.90 -5.95 -43.85
CA GLU A 2 27.46 -4.58 -44.18
C GLU A 2 26.28 -4.55 -45.17
N GLU A 3 26.25 -5.43 -46.15
CA GLU A 3 25.08 -5.59 -47.03
C GLU A 3 23.83 -6.02 -46.25
N LEU A 4 23.99 -6.95 -45.30
CA LEU A 4 22.89 -7.44 -44.48
C LEU A 4 22.33 -6.33 -43.54
N LYS A 5 23.19 -5.46 -43.04
CA LYS A 5 22.76 -4.28 -42.28
C LYS A 5 21.97 -3.29 -43.12
N LYS A 6 22.45 -2.99 -44.32
CA LYS A 6 21.73 -2.11 -45.27
C LYS A 6 20.39 -2.70 -45.67
N GLU A 7 20.35 -4.02 -45.90
CA GLU A 7 19.11 -4.72 -46.20
C GLU A 7 18.13 -4.66 -45.03
N LEU A 8 18.58 -4.96 -43.80
CA LEU A 8 17.78 -4.85 -42.59
C LEU A 8 17.15 -3.44 -42.45
N GLU A 9 17.96 -2.41 -42.64
CA GLU A 9 17.48 -1.02 -42.57
C GLU A 9 16.42 -0.74 -43.64
N LYS A 10 16.68 -1.15 -44.88
CA LYS A 10 15.75 -0.98 -46.00
C LYS A 10 14.42 -1.72 -45.76
N LEU A 11 14.48 -3.01 -45.39
CA LEU A 11 13.29 -3.82 -45.14
C LEU A 11 12.51 -3.31 -43.97
N SER A 12 13.16 -2.91 -42.87
CA SER A 12 12.48 -2.36 -41.69
C SER A 12 11.71 -1.07 -41.99
N LYS A 13 12.18 -0.22 -42.93
CA LYS A 13 11.51 1.00 -43.37
C LYS A 13 10.33 0.72 -44.30
N ALA A 14 10.45 -0.30 -45.15
CA ALA A 14 9.43 -0.65 -46.13
C ALA A 14 8.35 -1.62 -45.60
N TYR A 15 8.58 -2.22 -44.43
CA TYR A 15 7.69 -3.24 -43.89
C TYR A 15 6.34 -2.68 -43.46
N VAL A 16 5.28 -3.32 -43.91
CA VAL A 16 3.89 -3.10 -43.50
C VAL A 16 3.42 -4.40 -42.82
N ASP A 17 2.80 -4.28 -41.66
CA ASP A 17 2.34 -5.40 -40.83
C ASP A 17 1.10 -6.06 -41.45
N THR A 18 1.34 -6.92 -42.48
CA THR A 18 0.32 -7.69 -43.14
C THR A 18 0.77 -9.15 -43.32
N PRO A 19 -0.15 -10.13 -43.30
CA PRO A 19 0.21 -11.53 -43.50
C PRO A 19 1.03 -11.76 -44.75
N GLU A 20 0.74 -11.01 -45.83
CA GLU A 20 1.46 -11.12 -47.09
C GLU A 20 2.92 -10.67 -47.00
N ASN A 21 3.19 -9.57 -46.30
CA ASN A 21 4.55 -9.08 -46.05
C ASN A 21 5.32 -9.94 -45.07
N GLU A 22 4.64 -10.52 -44.09
CA GLU A 22 5.24 -11.50 -43.20
C GLU A 22 5.81 -12.67 -44.01
N GLU A 23 5.00 -13.26 -44.89
CA GLU A 23 5.42 -14.42 -45.71
C GLU A 23 6.42 -14.06 -46.77
N LYS A 24 6.30 -12.90 -47.43
CA LYS A 24 7.16 -12.52 -48.56
C LYS A 24 8.45 -11.81 -48.14
N ILE A 25 8.46 -11.13 -46.99
CA ILE A 25 9.58 -10.28 -46.58
C ILE A 25 10.20 -10.80 -45.27
N LEU A 26 9.42 -10.89 -44.19
CA LEU A 26 9.96 -11.16 -42.86
C LEU A 26 10.46 -12.60 -42.71
N ILE A 27 9.63 -13.58 -43.00
CA ILE A 27 10.00 -15.00 -42.84
C ILE A 27 11.19 -15.40 -43.74
N PRO A 28 11.28 -15.03 -45.04
CA PRO A 28 12.46 -15.28 -45.83
C PRO A 28 13.73 -14.61 -45.31
N PHE A 29 13.61 -13.38 -44.78
CA PHE A 29 14.74 -12.71 -44.15
C PHE A 29 15.21 -13.43 -42.88
N ILE A 30 14.28 -13.86 -42.01
CA ILE A 30 14.57 -14.66 -40.82
C ILE A 30 15.26 -15.98 -41.20
N LYS A 31 14.75 -16.72 -42.18
CA LYS A 31 15.35 -17.97 -42.61
C LYS A 31 16.81 -17.80 -43.03
N ARG A 32 17.12 -16.76 -43.81
CA ARG A 32 18.52 -16.44 -44.18
C ARG A 32 19.39 -16.07 -42.99
N LEU A 33 18.81 -15.35 -41.99
CA LEU A 33 19.53 -15.06 -40.75
C LEU A 33 19.85 -16.35 -39.97
N LEU A 34 18.94 -17.31 -39.95
CA LEU A 34 19.13 -18.59 -39.28
C LEU A 34 20.21 -19.48 -39.90
N GLU A 35 20.54 -19.29 -41.18
CA GLU A 35 21.68 -19.92 -41.81
C GLU A 35 23.03 -19.40 -41.29
N LEU A 36 23.07 -18.22 -40.69
CA LEU A 36 24.27 -17.65 -40.11
C LEU A 36 24.51 -18.15 -38.68
N PRO A 37 25.78 -18.33 -38.28
CA PRO A 37 26.14 -18.61 -36.90
C PRO A 37 25.59 -17.52 -35.96
N MET A 38 25.19 -17.89 -34.75
CA MET A 38 24.67 -16.96 -33.73
C MET A 38 25.60 -15.76 -33.50
N LYS A 39 26.93 -15.98 -33.49
CA LYS A 39 27.93 -14.92 -33.35
C LYS A 39 27.78 -13.82 -34.42
N ASP A 40 27.42 -14.19 -35.61
CA ASP A 40 27.27 -13.25 -36.74
C ASP A 40 25.91 -12.57 -36.71
N ARG A 41 24.84 -13.29 -36.39
CA ARG A 41 23.50 -12.71 -36.19
C ARG A 41 23.52 -11.62 -35.11
N ARG A 42 24.23 -11.84 -34.00
CA ARG A 42 24.36 -10.87 -32.91
C ARG A 42 25.00 -9.54 -33.31
N LYS A 43 25.78 -9.49 -34.38
CA LYS A 43 26.37 -8.25 -34.93
C LYS A 43 25.31 -7.27 -35.45
N LEU A 44 24.06 -7.71 -35.64
CA LEU A 44 22.93 -6.87 -36.02
C LEU A 44 22.28 -6.18 -34.85
N LEU A 45 22.45 -6.66 -33.63
CA LEU A 45 21.76 -6.13 -32.43
C LEU A 45 21.97 -4.63 -32.19
N PRO A 46 23.19 -4.06 -32.34
CA PRO A 46 23.38 -2.62 -32.20
C PRO A 46 22.54 -1.81 -33.20
N LEU A 47 22.46 -2.26 -34.46
CA LEU A 47 21.66 -1.61 -35.50
C LEU A 47 20.16 -1.79 -35.22
N ILE A 48 19.71 -2.98 -34.81
CA ILE A 48 18.31 -3.22 -34.41
C ILE A 48 17.89 -2.26 -33.32
N ARG A 49 18.71 -2.12 -32.29
CA ARG A 49 18.45 -1.19 -31.17
C ARG A 49 18.42 0.26 -31.67
N GLU A 50 19.36 0.68 -32.49
CA GLU A 50 19.36 2.02 -33.08
C GLU A 50 18.08 2.28 -33.89
N LEU A 51 17.65 1.32 -34.69
CA LEU A 51 16.46 1.44 -35.52
C LEU A 51 15.15 1.40 -34.74
N GLN A 52 15.10 0.71 -33.58
CA GLN A 52 13.97 0.73 -32.65
C GLN A 52 13.90 2.04 -31.84
N TRP A 53 15.05 2.64 -31.55
CA TRP A 53 15.22 3.78 -30.67
C TRP A 53 15.46 5.11 -31.40
N ILE A 54 15.00 5.29 -32.65
CA ILE A 54 15.15 6.56 -33.34
C ILE A 54 14.51 7.68 -32.54
N LYS A 55 15.36 8.34 -31.75
CA LYS A 55 15.16 9.58 -30.99
C LYS A 55 13.85 9.68 -30.20
N GLY A 56 13.87 9.16 -29.00
CA GLY A 56 13.07 9.67 -27.89
C GLY A 56 11.70 9.04 -27.71
N ARG A 57 11.54 8.45 -26.58
CA ARG A 57 10.31 8.07 -25.88
C ARG A 57 9.70 6.71 -26.21
N PHE A 58 9.50 5.98 -25.14
CA PHE A 58 8.69 4.78 -25.03
C PHE A 58 7.43 4.90 -25.90
N ALA A 59 7.28 4.05 -26.86
CA ALA A 59 6.07 3.95 -27.67
C ALA A 59 4.93 3.41 -26.80
N GLY A 60 4.18 4.30 -26.26
CA GLY A 60 3.02 4.02 -25.39
C GLY A 60 2.44 5.27 -24.75
N PHE A 61 3.22 6.33 -24.59
CA PHE A 61 2.80 7.50 -23.82
C PHE A 61 3.07 8.87 -24.47
N SER A 62 3.36 8.95 -25.76
CA SER A 62 3.36 10.23 -26.47
C SER A 62 2.97 10.09 -27.93
N SER A 63 2.31 11.11 -28.47
CA SER A 63 1.79 11.21 -29.83
C SER A 63 2.84 11.32 -30.94
N GLU A 64 4.12 11.23 -30.63
CA GLU A 64 5.23 11.26 -31.59
C GLU A 64 5.98 9.94 -31.56
N THR A 65 5.43 8.93 -32.20
CA THR A 65 6.13 7.67 -32.45
C THR A 65 7.02 7.84 -33.67
N THR A 66 8.32 7.82 -33.49
CA THR A 66 9.31 7.87 -34.55
C THR A 66 9.49 6.53 -35.31
N CYS A 67 8.97 5.44 -34.74
CA CYS A 67 8.93 4.12 -35.38
C CYS A 67 7.48 3.65 -35.53
N SER A 68 7.06 3.25 -36.74
CA SER A 68 5.75 2.65 -36.95
C SER A 68 5.62 1.32 -36.17
N ALA A 69 4.41 0.97 -35.72
CA ALA A 69 4.15 -0.32 -35.07
C ALA A 69 4.60 -1.51 -35.93
N ALA A 70 4.40 -1.42 -37.23
CA ALA A 70 4.86 -2.43 -38.20
C ALA A 70 6.40 -2.60 -38.20
N ARG A 71 7.13 -1.48 -38.16
CA ARG A 71 8.59 -1.52 -38.09
C ARG A 71 9.09 -2.10 -36.79
N ALA A 72 8.48 -1.70 -35.69
CA ALA A 72 8.78 -2.25 -34.35
C ALA A 72 8.56 -3.77 -34.32
N HIS A 73 7.46 -4.25 -34.90
CA HIS A 73 7.12 -5.66 -35.01
C HIS A 73 8.15 -6.44 -35.82
N PHE A 74 8.53 -5.92 -37.00
CA PHE A 74 9.60 -6.51 -37.82
C PHE A 74 10.92 -6.62 -37.05
N LEU A 75 11.37 -5.52 -36.44
CA LEU A 75 12.63 -5.49 -35.70
C LEU A 75 12.64 -6.40 -34.48
N SER A 76 11.49 -6.54 -33.78
CA SER A 76 11.36 -7.46 -32.65
C SER A 76 11.47 -8.93 -33.07
N ALA A 77 10.88 -9.31 -34.19
CA ALA A 77 11.03 -10.64 -34.75
C ALA A 77 12.49 -10.94 -35.15
N VAL A 78 13.17 -9.96 -35.75
CA VAL A 78 14.61 -10.10 -36.09
C VAL A 78 15.46 -10.17 -34.82
N GLN A 79 15.15 -9.36 -33.78
CA GLN A 79 15.87 -9.42 -32.51
C GLN A 79 15.72 -10.78 -31.85
N PHE A 80 14.53 -11.38 -31.85
CA PHE A 80 14.27 -12.69 -31.28
C PHE A 80 15.22 -13.77 -31.79
N VAL A 81 15.52 -13.79 -33.08
CA VAL A 81 16.41 -14.79 -33.66
C VAL A 81 17.90 -14.42 -33.61
N CYS A 82 18.22 -13.18 -33.23
CA CYS A 82 19.59 -12.68 -33.12
C CYS A 82 20.10 -12.60 -31.69
N ALA A 83 19.21 -12.51 -30.70
CA ALA A 83 19.53 -12.23 -29.29
C ALA A 83 19.69 -13.50 -28.46
N ASN A 84 20.48 -13.41 -27.40
CA ASN A 84 20.42 -14.33 -26.26
C ASN A 84 19.46 -13.82 -25.19
N ARG A 85 19.23 -14.60 -24.10
CA ARG A 85 18.34 -14.25 -22.99
C ARG A 85 18.57 -12.81 -22.48
N ARG A 86 19.83 -12.45 -22.17
CA ARG A 86 20.17 -11.12 -21.60
C ARG A 86 19.93 -9.97 -22.58
N GLU A 87 20.02 -10.23 -23.86
CA GLU A 87 19.84 -9.24 -24.92
C GLU A 87 18.37 -9.03 -25.28
N MET A 88 17.50 -9.97 -24.88
CA MET A 88 16.04 -9.85 -25.03
C MET A 88 15.40 -8.90 -24.01
N ASP A 89 16.05 -8.62 -22.88
CA ASP A 89 15.51 -7.72 -21.84
C ASP A 89 15.14 -6.32 -22.36
N MET A 90 15.67 -5.95 -23.53
CA MET A 90 15.44 -4.67 -24.20
C MET A 90 14.59 -4.82 -25.47
N ALA A 91 13.98 -5.97 -25.71
CA ALA A 91 13.22 -6.21 -26.91
C ALA A 91 11.84 -5.57 -26.86
N TYR A 92 11.40 -5.07 -28.01
CA TYR A 92 10.00 -4.75 -28.24
C TYR A 92 9.15 -6.05 -28.16
N HIS A 93 7.88 -5.94 -27.78
CA HIS A 93 7.01 -7.12 -27.68
C HIS A 93 6.92 -7.90 -28.99
N VAL A 94 7.29 -9.17 -28.97
CA VAL A 94 6.98 -10.09 -30.05
C VAL A 94 5.55 -10.57 -29.83
N LYS A 95 4.64 -10.24 -30.74
CA LYS A 95 3.24 -10.66 -30.67
C LYS A 95 3.14 -12.19 -30.70
N PHE A 96 2.13 -12.75 -30.04
CA PHE A 96 1.92 -14.20 -29.98
C PHE A 96 1.85 -14.86 -31.38
N ASP A 97 1.08 -14.28 -32.30
CA ASP A 97 0.96 -14.81 -33.67
C ASP A 97 2.32 -14.91 -34.39
N MET A 98 3.18 -13.91 -34.20
CA MET A 98 4.53 -13.91 -34.74
C MET A 98 5.41 -14.96 -34.06
N LEU A 99 5.29 -15.08 -32.72
CA LEU A 99 6.03 -16.08 -31.96
C LEU A 99 5.70 -17.50 -32.47
N CYS A 100 4.41 -17.80 -32.71
CA CYS A 100 3.96 -19.07 -33.29
C CYS A 100 4.56 -19.35 -34.67
N LYS A 101 4.88 -18.33 -35.48
CA LYS A 101 5.55 -18.49 -36.79
C LYS A 101 7.05 -18.65 -36.66
N LEU A 102 7.66 -18.04 -35.64
CA LEU A 102 9.12 -18.09 -35.46
C LEU A 102 9.57 -19.35 -34.73
N LEU A 103 8.84 -19.85 -33.76
CA LEU A 103 9.22 -21.00 -32.94
C LEU A 103 9.44 -22.29 -33.73
N PRO A 104 8.66 -22.61 -34.78
CA PRO A 104 8.96 -23.76 -35.65
C PRO A 104 10.30 -23.61 -36.41
N LEU A 105 10.76 -22.38 -36.63
CA LEU A 105 12.02 -22.11 -37.30
C LEU A 105 13.18 -22.01 -36.31
N TYR A 106 12.92 -21.47 -35.13
CA TYR A 106 13.92 -21.22 -34.09
C TYR A 106 13.29 -21.24 -32.70
N ASN A 107 13.51 -22.33 -31.98
CA ASN A 107 13.13 -22.47 -30.60
C ASN A 107 14.35 -22.34 -29.67
N PRO A 108 14.63 -21.15 -29.09
CA PRO A 108 15.82 -20.96 -28.28
C PRO A 108 15.68 -21.65 -26.92
N ALA A 109 16.74 -22.35 -26.49
CA ALA A 109 16.75 -23.08 -25.21
C ALA A 109 16.46 -22.19 -23.97
N TRP A 110 16.66 -20.89 -24.09
CA TRP A 110 16.42 -19.91 -23.01
C TRP A 110 14.95 -19.43 -22.92
N LEU A 111 14.05 -19.83 -23.84
CA LEU A 111 12.69 -19.28 -23.91
C LEU A 111 11.88 -19.53 -22.65
N THR A 112 11.89 -20.77 -22.14
CA THR A 112 11.17 -21.12 -20.90
C THR A 112 11.66 -20.29 -19.72
N ASP A 113 12.97 -20.21 -19.52
CA ASP A 113 13.58 -19.43 -18.45
C ASP A 113 13.28 -17.93 -18.56
N PHE A 114 13.21 -17.42 -19.79
CA PHE A 114 12.92 -16.02 -20.07
C PHE A 114 11.47 -15.67 -19.76
N ILE A 115 10.52 -16.51 -20.17
CA ILE A 115 9.09 -16.32 -19.88
C ILE A 115 8.79 -16.41 -18.40
N ASN A 116 9.52 -17.26 -17.66
CA ASN A 116 9.34 -17.47 -16.23
C ASN A 116 10.11 -16.48 -15.35
N ASP A 117 10.92 -15.60 -15.93
CA ASP A 117 11.67 -14.59 -15.17
C ASP A 117 10.77 -13.38 -14.82
N ASP A 118 10.56 -13.13 -13.54
CA ASP A 118 9.71 -12.05 -13.02
C ASP A 118 10.11 -10.66 -13.54
N LYS A 119 11.39 -10.48 -13.91
CA LYS A 119 11.91 -9.22 -14.44
C LYS A 119 11.55 -8.99 -15.92
N THR A 120 11.11 -10.03 -16.61
CA THR A 120 10.88 -10.01 -18.06
C THR A 120 9.40 -10.06 -18.46
N TRP A 121 8.49 -10.03 -17.50
CA TRP A 121 7.04 -10.15 -17.75
C TRP A 121 6.50 -9.14 -18.75
N PHE A 122 7.09 -7.97 -18.83
CA PHE A 122 6.68 -6.93 -19.78
C PHE A 122 7.23 -7.13 -21.20
N ASN A 123 8.20 -8.02 -21.39
CA ASN A 123 8.84 -8.19 -22.69
C ASN A 123 8.05 -9.12 -23.63
N PHE A 124 7.26 -10.04 -23.08
CA PHE A 124 6.25 -10.81 -23.78
C PHE A 124 4.90 -10.58 -23.12
N ASP A 125 4.04 -9.78 -23.74
CA ASP A 125 2.66 -9.54 -23.29
C ASP A 125 1.77 -10.76 -23.62
N LEU A 126 2.19 -11.94 -23.12
CA LEU A 126 1.46 -13.20 -23.31
C LEU A 126 0.41 -13.35 -22.20
N ASN A 127 -0.83 -13.56 -22.63
CA ASN A 127 -1.91 -13.89 -21.71
C ASN A 127 -1.87 -15.38 -21.30
N TYR A 128 -2.73 -15.76 -20.37
CA TYR A 128 -2.80 -17.13 -19.86
C TYR A 128 -3.03 -18.17 -20.97
N GLU A 129 -3.98 -17.93 -21.88
CA GLU A 129 -4.29 -18.88 -22.95
C GLU A 129 -3.16 -19.04 -23.96
N GLU A 130 -2.46 -17.94 -24.29
CA GLU A 130 -1.29 -17.96 -25.18
C GLU A 130 -0.12 -18.75 -24.56
N LEU A 131 0.10 -18.62 -23.25
CA LEU A 131 1.09 -19.42 -22.54
C LEU A 131 0.73 -20.90 -22.54
N MET A 132 -0.54 -21.23 -22.31
CA MET A 132 -1.01 -22.61 -22.37
C MET A 132 -0.90 -23.20 -23.77
N GLN A 133 -1.17 -22.43 -24.82
CA GLN A 133 -0.97 -22.87 -26.20
C GLN A 133 0.50 -23.17 -26.51
N LEU A 134 1.43 -22.35 -26.02
CA LEU A 134 2.88 -22.61 -26.17
C LEU A 134 3.31 -23.91 -25.43
N MET A 135 2.68 -24.20 -24.28
CA MET A 135 2.86 -25.48 -23.58
C MET A 135 2.33 -26.65 -24.41
N ASP A 136 1.09 -26.54 -24.89
CA ASP A 136 0.43 -27.57 -25.70
C ASP A 136 1.22 -27.89 -26.98
N MET A 137 1.83 -26.86 -27.58
CA MET A 137 2.71 -27.00 -28.75
C MET A 137 4.12 -27.53 -28.41
N GLY A 138 4.46 -27.67 -27.13
CA GLY A 138 5.75 -28.18 -26.69
C GLY A 138 6.91 -27.17 -26.76
N TYR A 139 6.63 -25.87 -26.92
CA TYR A 139 7.65 -24.82 -26.96
C TYR A 139 8.07 -24.36 -25.57
N LEU A 140 7.21 -24.53 -24.57
CA LEU A 140 7.53 -24.32 -23.15
C LEU A 140 7.60 -25.65 -22.44
N LYS A 141 8.57 -25.81 -21.54
CA LYS A 141 8.68 -26.99 -20.69
C LYS A 141 7.76 -26.90 -19.47
N GLU A 142 7.65 -25.71 -18.92
CA GLU A 142 6.87 -25.41 -17.74
C GLU A 142 6.53 -23.92 -17.70
N ILE A 143 5.49 -23.56 -16.95
CA ILE A 143 5.15 -22.17 -16.60
C ILE A 143 5.27 -22.05 -15.09
N ALA A 144 6.09 -21.11 -14.61
CA ALA A 144 6.26 -20.88 -13.18
C ALA A 144 4.93 -20.50 -12.52
N PRO A 145 4.63 -21.02 -11.31
CA PRO A 145 3.39 -20.69 -10.58
C PRO A 145 3.20 -19.17 -10.37
N SER A 146 4.28 -18.42 -10.12
CA SER A 146 4.23 -16.95 -10.03
C SER A 146 3.80 -16.31 -11.35
N ARG A 147 4.26 -16.84 -12.49
CA ARG A 147 3.83 -16.37 -13.83
C ARG A 147 2.35 -16.66 -14.08
N ILE A 148 1.87 -17.84 -13.71
CA ILE A 148 0.46 -18.20 -13.78
C ILE A 148 -0.36 -17.23 -12.93
N ALA A 149 0.01 -17.02 -11.66
CA ALA A 149 -0.67 -16.11 -10.75
C ALA A 149 -0.74 -14.67 -11.30
N HIS A 150 0.25 -14.24 -12.07
CA HIS A 150 0.26 -12.92 -12.69
C HIS A 150 -0.71 -12.78 -13.85
N VAL A 151 -0.80 -13.78 -14.73
CA VAL A 151 -1.60 -13.70 -15.98
C VAL A 151 -3.02 -14.21 -15.80
N LEU A 152 -3.25 -15.16 -14.90
CA LEU A 152 -4.54 -15.82 -14.71
C LEU A 152 -5.69 -14.85 -14.38
N PRO A 153 -5.50 -13.81 -13.55
CA PRO A 153 -6.58 -12.85 -13.28
C PRO A 153 -7.16 -12.20 -14.55
N TRP A 154 -6.37 -12.09 -15.61
CA TRP A 154 -6.81 -11.47 -16.86
C TRP A 154 -7.58 -12.39 -17.81
N ILE A 155 -7.70 -13.70 -17.50
CA ILE A 155 -8.38 -14.67 -18.37
C ILE A 155 -9.84 -14.30 -18.62
N THR A 156 -10.50 -13.71 -17.62
CA THR A 156 -11.92 -13.35 -17.72
C THR A 156 -12.17 -12.12 -18.59
N ARG A 157 -11.14 -11.32 -18.88
CA ARG A 157 -11.24 -10.06 -19.60
C ARG A 157 -11.25 -10.26 -21.10
N ILE A 158 -12.27 -9.75 -21.74
CA ILE A 158 -12.40 -9.70 -23.21
C ILE A 158 -12.20 -8.24 -23.63
N ARG A 159 -11.00 -7.95 -24.17
CA ARG A 159 -10.65 -6.60 -24.63
C ARG A 159 -11.53 -6.16 -25.79
N ASN A 160 -12.07 -4.97 -25.71
CA ASN A 160 -12.79 -4.37 -26.84
C ASN A 160 -11.79 -3.98 -27.91
N LYS A 161 -12.07 -4.36 -29.16
CA LYS A 161 -11.24 -3.96 -30.33
C LYS A 161 -11.32 -2.46 -30.61
N ASN A 162 -12.40 -1.79 -30.19
CA ASN A 162 -12.50 -0.33 -30.25
C ASN A 162 -11.82 0.29 -29.02
N PRO A 163 -10.75 1.11 -29.18
CA PRO A 163 -10.05 1.74 -28.06
C PRO A 163 -10.90 2.63 -27.16
N LYS A 164 -12.08 3.06 -27.65
CA LYS A 164 -13.04 3.87 -26.87
C LYS A 164 -14.17 3.02 -26.25
N GLY A 165 -14.17 1.72 -26.50
CA GLY A 165 -15.15 0.81 -25.94
C GLY A 165 -14.66 0.21 -24.62
N ASP A 166 -15.60 0.00 -23.68
CA ASP A 166 -15.31 -0.70 -22.43
C ASP A 166 -15.05 -2.19 -22.71
N ASP A 167 -14.12 -2.76 -21.94
CA ASP A 167 -13.87 -4.21 -21.97
C ASP A 167 -15.06 -4.95 -21.34
N THR A 168 -15.31 -6.16 -21.83
CA THR A 168 -16.29 -7.08 -21.24
C THR A 168 -15.57 -8.17 -20.46
N PHE A 169 -16.31 -8.89 -19.62
CA PHE A 169 -15.77 -9.96 -18.77
C PHE A 169 -16.62 -11.20 -18.90
N ASN A 170 -15.97 -12.37 -18.88
CA ASN A 170 -16.63 -13.67 -18.90
C ASN A 170 -15.84 -14.66 -18.02
N SER A 171 -16.36 -14.97 -16.87
CA SER A 171 -15.73 -15.87 -15.91
C SER A 171 -15.80 -17.36 -16.33
N GLU A 172 -16.68 -17.74 -17.26
CA GLU A 172 -16.73 -19.11 -17.79
C GLU A 172 -15.44 -19.50 -18.54
N LEU A 173 -14.62 -18.53 -18.92
CA LEU A 173 -13.29 -18.78 -19.48
C LEU A 173 -12.37 -19.52 -18.52
N LEU A 174 -12.60 -19.43 -17.20
CA LEU A 174 -11.89 -20.23 -16.19
C LEU A 174 -12.19 -21.73 -16.30
N LEU A 175 -13.34 -22.11 -16.86
CA LEU A 175 -13.74 -23.50 -17.07
C LEU A 175 -13.23 -24.11 -18.38
N LYS A 176 -12.61 -23.28 -19.25
CA LYS A 176 -12.19 -23.71 -20.59
C LYS A 176 -11.16 -24.86 -20.56
N ARG A 177 -10.33 -24.89 -19.53
CA ARG A 177 -9.30 -25.92 -19.34
C ARG A 177 -9.41 -26.50 -17.94
N ASP A 178 -9.51 -27.79 -17.83
CA ASP A 178 -9.61 -28.51 -16.56
C ASP A 178 -8.50 -28.12 -15.57
N ILE A 179 -7.27 -28.00 -16.07
CA ILE A 179 -6.09 -27.68 -15.25
C ILE A 179 -6.22 -26.31 -14.58
N THR A 180 -6.98 -25.38 -15.17
CA THR A 180 -7.17 -24.03 -14.63
C THR A 180 -7.74 -24.08 -13.21
N LEU A 181 -8.84 -24.79 -12.99
CA LEU A 181 -9.46 -24.89 -11.67
C LEU A 181 -8.82 -25.97 -10.78
N LYS A 182 -8.28 -27.04 -11.38
CA LYS A 182 -7.66 -28.12 -10.61
C LYS A 182 -6.33 -27.69 -9.97
N GLU A 183 -5.52 -26.91 -10.68
CA GLU A 183 -4.16 -26.58 -10.29
C GLU A 183 -3.86 -25.07 -10.30
N HIS A 184 -4.10 -24.40 -11.41
CA HIS A 184 -3.60 -23.05 -11.65
C HIS A 184 -4.26 -21.99 -10.79
N ILE A 185 -5.54 -22.16 -10.45
CA ILE A 185 -6.25 -21.19 -9.59
C ILE A 185 -5.62 -21.06 -8.20
N TRP A 186 -5.04 -22.14 -7.70
CA TRP A 186 -4.42 -22.15 -6.38
C TRP A 186 -3.15 -21.31 -6.30
N THR A 187 -2.50 -21.05 -7.44
CA THR A 187 -1.34 -20.17 -7.48
C THR A 187 -1.68 -18.74 -7.04
N LEU A 188 -2.95 -18.29 -7.20
CA LEU A 188 -3.42 -16.99 -6.74
C LEU A 188 -3.39 -16.86 -5.20
N PHE A 189 -3.48 -17.98 -4.49
CA PHE A 189 -3.42 -18.02 -3.03
C PHE A 189 -1.97 -18.17 -2.51
N GLU A 190 -1.01 -18.39 -3.40
CA GLU A 190 0.38 -18.69 -3.06
C GLU A 190 1.34 -17.59 -3.50
N HIS A 191 1.00 -16.82 -4.53
CA HIS A 191 1.86 -15.82 -5.14
C HIS A 191 1.16 -14.47 -5.24
N GLU A 192 1.95 -13.38 -5.14
CA GLU A 192 1.43 -12.04 -5.37
C GLU A 192 0.89 -11.89 -6.81
N SER A 193 -0.25 -11.24 -6.91
CA SER A 193 -0.93 -11.01 -8.19
C SER A 193 -1.70 -9.69 -8.18
N ILE A 194 -2.21 -9.32 -9.34
CA ILE A 194 -3.07 -8.14 -9.51
C ILE A 194 -4.57 -8.48 -9.42
N ILE A 195 -4.90 -9.60 -8.77
CA ILE A 195 -6.28 -10.11 -8.71
C ILE A 195 -7.27 -9.05 -8.20
N GLY A 196 -6.89 -8.26 -7.21
CA GLY A 196 -7.75 -7.20 -6.65
C GLY A 196 -8.12 -6.15 -7.70
N TYR A 197 -7.15 -5.68 -8.48
CA TYR A 197 -7.39 -4.71 -9.54
C TYR A 197 -8.28 -5.28 -10.66
N GLN A 198 -8.02 -6.50 -11.08
CA GLN A 198 -8.82 -7.16 -12.11
C GLN A 198 -10.26 -7.41 -11.65
N ASP A 199 -10.43 -7.81 -10.41
CA ASP A 199 -11.72 -8.02 -9.78
C ASP A 199 -12.54 -6.72 -9.75
N ASP A 200 -11.92 -5.61 -9.36
CA ASP A 200 -12.55 -4.29 -9.35
C ASP A 200 -12.94 -3.83 -10.77
N CYS A 201 -12.12 -4.12 -11.79
CA CYS A 201 -12.47 -3.84 -13.19
C CYS A 201 -13.74 -4.56 -13.61
N ALA A 202 -13.86 -5.87 -13.30
CA ALA A 202 -15.03 -6.69 -13.64
C ALA A 202 -16.28 -6.22 -12.88
N LYS A 203 -16.16 -5.93 -11.59
CA LYS A 203 -17.26 -5.37 -10.76
C LYS A 203 -17.73 -4.01 -11.29
N ASN A 204 -16.82 -3.17 -11.74
CA ASN A 204 -17.16 -1.88 -12.34
C ASN A 204 -17.88 -2.05 -13.69
N ALA A 205 -17.50 -3.02 -14.51
CA ALA A 205 -18.20 -3.34 -15.75
C ALA A 205 -19.64 -3.81 -15.45
N TYR A 206 -19.83 -4.61 -14.42
CA TYR A 206 -21.17 -5.03 -13.96
C TYR A 206 -22.00 -3.84 -13.46
N LYS A 207 -21.44 -2.99 -12.61
CA LYS A 207 -22.11 -1.78 -12.10
C LYS A 207 -22.55 -0.81 -13.22
N LYS A 208 -21.77 -0.75 -14.29
CA LYS A 208 -22.09 0.06 -15.48
C LYS A 208 -23.10 -0.63 -16.43
N GLY A 209 -23.54 -1.86 -16.15
CA GLY A 209 -24.41 -2.64 -17.01
C GLY A 209 -23.75 -3.17 -18.28
N ILE A 210 -22.41 -3.20 -18.34
CA ILE A 210 -21.66 -3.76 -19.48
C ILE A 210 -21.74 -5.28 -19.48
N THR A 211 -21.76 -5.92 -18.31
CA THR A 211 -22.00 -7.35 -18.12
C THR A 211 -23.34 -7.57 -17.40
N ILE A 212 -24.02 -8.65 -17.75
CA ILE A 212 -25.37 -9.00 -17.20
C ILE A 212 -25.26 -9.41 -15.72
N ARG A 213 -24.15 -10.05 -15.36
CA ARG A 213 -23.86 -10.49 -13.99
C ARG A 213 -22.46 -10.06 -13.58
N ASP A 214 -22.15 -10.17 -12.30
CA ASP A 214 -20.80 -9.96 -11.78
C ASP A 214 -19.87 -11.10 -12.26
N GLU A 215 -18.97 -10.77 -13.18
CA GLU A 215 -17.98 -11.66 -13.78
C GLU A 215 -16.61 -11.53 -13.10
N SER A 216 -16.56 -10.91 -11.91
CA SER A 216 -15.34 -10.85 -11.11
C SER A 216 -14.88 -12.24 -10.69
N ILE A 217 -13.57 -12.40 -10.49
CA ILE A 217 -13.01 -13.69 -10.06
C ILE A 217 -13.58 -14.08 -8.68
N SER A 218 -13.75 -13.12 -7.77
CA SER A 218 -14.36 -13.40 -6.46
C SER A 218 -15.77 -13.96 -6.57
N ALA A 219 -16.62 -13.37 -7.42
CA ALA A 219 -17.97 -13.88 -7.67
C ALA A 219 -17.97 -15.23 -8.39
N ALA A 220 -17.05 -15.42 -9.35
CA ALA A 220 -16.90 -16.67 -10.09
C ALA A 220 -16.49 -17.83 -9.18
N LEU A 221 -15.44 -17.65 -8.37
CA LEU A 221 -14.97 -18.68 -7.45
C LEU A 221 -16.03 -19.06 -6.40
N TYR A 222 -16.78 -18.06 -5.92
CA TYR A 222 -17.93 -18.33 -5.06
C TYR A 222 -18.96 -19.24 -5.76
N ARG A 223 -19.41 -18.87 -6.97
CA ARG A 223 -20.33 -19.71 -7.76
C ARG A 223 -19.78 -21.12 -7.97
N PHE A 224 -18.54 -21.21 -8.45
CA PHE A 224 -17.92 -22.50 -8.76
C PHE A 224 -17.77 -23.39 -7.52
N SER A 225 -17.65 -22.80 -6.32
CA SER A 225 -17.65 -23.55 -5.07
C SER A 225 -19.03 -24.09 -4.70
N LEU A 226 -20.10 -23.41 -5.09
CA LEU A 226 -21.48 -23.89 -4.89
C LEU A 226 -21.90 -24.91 -5.95
N ASP A 227 -21.45 -24.74 -7.19
CA ASP A 227 -21.75 -25.62 -8.31
C ASP A 227 -20.90 -26.90 -8.34
N GLY A 228 -19.96 -27.06 -7.37
CA GLY A 228 -19.11 -28.25 -7.25
C GLY A 228 -17.93 -28.29 -8.22
N HIS A 229 -17.63 -27.20 -8.94
CA HIS A 229 -16.44 -27.09 -9.79
C HIS A 229 -15.15 -26.88 -8.96
N LEU A 230 -15.27 -26.32 -7.75
CA LEU A 230 -14.19 -26.13 -6.81
C LEU A 230 -14.54 -26.76 -5.46
N ASP A 231 -13.55 -27.36 -4.83
CA ASP A 231 -13.65 -27.82 -3.45
C ASP A 231 -13.79 -26.60 -2.52
N ARG A 232 -14.98 -26.45 -1.93
CA ARG A 232 -15.35 -25.31 -1.12
C ARG A 232 -14.55 -25.24 0.19
N GLU A 233 -14.30 -26.39 0.83
CA GLU A 233 -13.52 -26.44 2.06
C GLU A 233 -12.08 -26.02 1.79
N ARG A 234 -11.47 -26.55 0.74
CA ARG A 234 -10.13 -26.14 0.29
C ARG A 234 -10.09 -24.65 -0.03
N LEU A 235 -11.12 -24.09 -0.65
CA LEU A 235 -11.17 -22.67 -1.01
C LEU A 235 -11.19 -21.77 0.23
N LEU A 236 -12.00 -22.12 1.23
CA LEU A 236 -12.05 -21.40 2.51
C LEU A 236 -10.70 -21.47 3.24
N ARG A 237 -10.11 -22.68 3.37
CA ARG A 237 -8.82 -22.88 4.01
C ARG A 237 -7.68 -22.15 3.28
N ALA A 238 -7.65 -22.23 1.94
CA ALA A 238 -6.65 -21.52 1.15
C ALA A 238 -6.76 -20.00 1.34
N THR A 239 -7.99 -19.46 1.44
CA THR A 239 -8.22 -18.03 1.71
C THR A 239 -7.66 -17.63 3.07
N LEU A 240 -7.95 -18.40 4.12
CA LEU A 240 -7.42 -18.13 5.48
C LEU A 240 -5.88 -18.23 5.52
N ALA A 241 -5.29 -19.21 4.84
CA ALA A 241 -3.86 -19.39 4.77
C ALA A 241 -3.11 -18.17 4.17
N THR A 242 -3.78 -17.37 3.34
CA THR A 242 -3.16 -16.16 2.75
C THR A 242 -2.79 -15.10 3.79
N PHE A 243 -3.45 -15.07 4.95
CA PHE A 243 -3.19 -14.09 6.01
C PHE A 243 -1.87 -14.31 6.77
N HIS A 244 -1.27 -15.47 6.60
CA HIS A 244 0.07 -15.81 7.11
C HIS A 244 1.18 -15.56 6.08
N ARG A 245 0.81 -15.16 4.85
CA ARG A 245 1.76 -14.83 3.80
C ARG A 245 2.10 -13.35 3.84
N SER A 246 3.31 -13.00 3.41
CA SER A 246 3.77 -11.60 3.33
C SER A 246 3.21 -10.87 2.10
N PHE A 247 1.93 -11.03 1.82
CA PHE A 247 1.29 -10.31 0.71
C PHE A 247 1.15 -8.83 1.03
N LYS A 248 1.16 -7.99 -0.01
CA LYS A 248 0.90 -6.57 0.12
C LYS A 248 -0.49 -6.30 0.70
N LYS A 249 -0.63 -5.17 1.38
CA LYS A 249 -1.87 -4.73 2.07
C LYS A 249 -3.13 -4.86 1.20
N ASP A 250 -3.05 -4.46 -0.07
CA ASP A 250 -4.19 -4.48 -0.98
C ASP A 250 -4.64 -5.91 -1.29
N MET A 251 -3.69 -6.82 -1.50
CA MET A 251 -3.98 -8.23 -1.77
C MET A 251 -4.52 -8.92 -0.50
N ALA A 252 -3.92 -8.70 0.66
CA ALA A 252 -4.45 -9.19 1.93
C ALA A 252 -5.87 -8.65 2.19
N GLY A 253 -6.11 -7.36 1.89
CA GLY A 253 -7.43 -6.74 1.97
C GLY A 253 -8.44 -7.32 0.98
N TRP A 254 -7.99 -7.75 -0.21
CA TRP A 254 -8.84 -8.45 -1.18
C TRP A 254 -9.25 -9.83 -0.66
N PHE A 255 -8.33 -10.63 -0.15
CA PHE A 255 -8.64 -11.96 0.41
C PHE A 255 -9.59 -11.86 1.62
N ALA A 256 -9.46 -10.83 2.45
CA ALA A 256 -10.39 -10.60 3.54
C ALA A 256 -11.83 -10.38 3.03
N ARG A 257 -12.01 -9.51 2.03
CA ARG A 257 -13.33 -9.32 1.38
C ARG A 257 -13.79 -10.56 0.63
N PHE A 258 -12.87 -11.33 0.06
CA PHE A 258 -13.20 -12.56 -0.63
C PHE A 258 -13.76 -13.60 0.35
N PHE A 259 -13.19 -13.71 1.56
CA PHE A 259 -13.74 -14.57 2.61
C PHE A 259 -15.21 -14.20 2.96
N GLU A 260 -15.51 -12.89 3.06
CA GLU A 260 -16.90 -12.42 3.23
C GLU A 260 -17.77 -12.81 2.01
N THR A 261 -17.24 -12.69 0.79
CA THR A 261 -17.97 -13.07 -0.44
C THR A 261 -18.30 -14.56 -0.47
N LEU A 262 -17.45 -15.41 0.10
CA LEU A 262 -17.68 -16.84 0.19
C LEU A 262 -18.86 -17.19 1.12
N GLN A 263 -19.28 -16.27 1.99
CA GLN A 263 -20.42 -16.44 2.92
C GLN A 263 -20.35 -17.79 3.66
N PRO A 264 -19.31 -18.03 4.47
CA PRO A 264 -19.20 -19.31 5.15
C PRO A 264 -20.40 -19.55 6.07
N THR A 265 -20.95 -20.73 6.03
CA THR A 265 -22.05 -21.16 6.89
C THR A 265 -21.58 -21.25 8.35
N THR A 266 -22.53 -21.30 9.28
CA THR A 266 -22.22 -21.50 10.72
C THR A 266 -21.36 -22.76 10.93
N GLY A 267 -21.72 -23.87 10.30
CA GLY A 267 -20.96 -25.12 10.40
C GLY A 267 -19.54 -25.03 9.83
N GLU A 268 -19.37 -24.39 8.66
CA GLU A 268 -18.05 -24.12 8.07
C GLU A 268 -17.22 -23.23 8.99
N SER A 269 -17.81 -22.19 9.56
CA SER A 269 -17.14 -21.25 10.47
C SER A 269 -16.71 -21.93 11.77
N LEU A 270 -17.53 -22.80 12.34
CA LEU A 270 -17.18 -23.62 13.50
C LEU A 270 -16.07 -24.61 13.20
N SER A 271 -16.05 -25.22 12.01
CA SER A 271 -14.99 -26.13 11.60
C SER A 271 -13.65 -25.43 11.35
N LEU A 272 -13.68 -24.14 10.98
CA LEU A 272 -12.52 -23.32 10.64
C LEU A 272 -12.13 -22.31 11.72
N GLN A 273 -12.77 -22.34 12.90
CA GLN A 273 -12.57 -21.31 13.93
C GLN A 273 -11.12 -21.21 14.43
N GLU A 274 -10.36 -22.30 14.38
CA GLU A 274 -8.94 -22.28 14.72
C GLU A 274 -8.13 -21.48 13.70
N GLU A 275 -8.30 -21.78 12.42
CA GLU A 275 -7.64 -21.07 11.32
C GLU A 275 -8.07 -19.58 11.28
N ILE A 276 -9.35 -19.29 11.58
CA ILE A 276 -9.85 -17.93 11.71
C ILE A 276 -9.13 -17.22 12.86
N MET A 277 -9.00 -17.82 14.04
CA MET A 277 -8.29 -17.24 15.18
C MET A 277 -6.77 -17.09 14.92
N GLN A 278 -6.16 -17.97 14.14
CA GLN A 278 -4.76 -17.83 13.74
C GLN A 278 -4.49 -16.52 12.99
N THR A 279 -5.50 -15.96 12.28
CA THR A 279 -5.35 -14.69 11.55
C THR A 279 -5.11 -13.47 12.46
N PHE A 280 -5.27 -13.60 13.78
CA PHE A 280 -5.00 -12.53 14.75
C PHE A 280 -3.53 -12.09 14.75
N THR A 281 -2.63 -12.91 14.22
CA THR A 281 -1.22 -12.57 14.02
C THR A 281 -0.95 -11.74 12.76
N SER A 282 -1.97 -11.48 11.94
CA SER A 282 -1.82 -10.69 10.72
C SER A 282 -1.40 -9.25 11.03
N SER A 283 -0.46 -8.72 10.24
CA SER A 283 0.00 -7.32 10.33
C SER A 283 -1.08 -6.31 9.91
N TYR A 284 -2.16 -6.77 9.27
CA TYR A 284 -3.19 -5.90 8.72
C TYR A 284 -4.49 -5.97 9.51
N THR A 285 -5.00 -4.82 9.89
CA THR A 285 -6.24 -4.71 10.70
C THR A 285 -7.50 -5.17 9.98
N LYS A 286 -7.57 -5.03 8.65
CA LYS A 286 -8.77 -5.40 7.89
C LYS A 286 -9.08 -6.90 7.92
N PRO A 287 -8.13 -7.82 7.65
CA PRO A 287 -8.33 -9.25 7.86
C PRO A 287 -8.80 -9.58 9.28
N VAL A 288 -8.10 -9.05 10.28
CA VAL A 288 -8.43 -9.30 11.70
C VAL A 288 -9.88 -8.87 12.00
N ASN A 289 -10.31 -7.70 11.55
CA ASN A 289 -11.66 -7.22 11.79
C ASN A 289 -12.72 -8.11 11.16
N ILE A 290 -12.52 -8.54 9.92
CA ILE A 290 -13.47 -9.44 9.23
C ILE A 290 -13.55 -10.78 9.95
N MET A 291 -12.41 -11.34 10.35
CA MET A 291 -12.38 -12.60 11.09
C MET A 291 -13.01 -12.49 12.48
N LEU A 292 -12.82 -11.37 13.17
CA LEU A 292 -13.52 -11.10 14.44
C LEU A 292 -15.05 -11.02 14.26
N GLN A 293 -15.54 -10.41 13.17
CA GLN A 293 -16.97 -10.39 12.88
C GLN A 293 -17.50 -11.81 12.59
N GLN A 294 -16.73 -12.62 11.88
CA GLN A 294 -17.08 -14.01 11.63
C GLN A 294 -17.17 -14.83 12.94
N LEU A 295 -16.18 -14.67 13.83
CA LEU A 295 -16.24 -15.33 15.14
C LEU A 295 -17.39 -14.81 16.00
N LYS A 296 -17.70 -13.51 15.92
CA LYS A 296 -18.85 -12.93 16.60
C LYS A 296 -20.17 -13.57 16.15
N SER A 297 -20.31 -13.93 14.86
CA SER A 297 -21.52 -14.56 14.34
C SER A 297 -21.78 -15.96 14.88
N ILE A 298 -20.71 -16.67 15.31
CA ILE A 298 -20.78 -18.03 15.81
C ILE A 298 -20.51 -18.16 17.33
N ALA A 299 -20.31 -17.04 18.03
CA ALA A 299 -19.88 -17.05 19.43
C ALA A 299 -20.93 -17.59 20.42
N ASP A 300 -22.18 -17.69 19.99
CA ASP A 300 -23.33 -18.25 20.73
C ASP A 300 -23.71 -19.64 20.24
N GLU A 301 -22.97 -20.22 19.31
CA GLU A 301 -23.25 -21.57 18.79
C GLU A 301 -22.57 -22.66 19.63
N GLU A 302 -23.24 -23.80 19.73
CA GLU A 302 -22.66 -24.99 20.36
C GLU A 302 -21.40 -25.44 19.58
N GLY A 303 -20.28 -25.65 20.29
CA GLY A 303 -18.98 -26.00 19.70
C GLY A 303 -18.07 -24.80 19.43
N PHE A 304 -18.45 -23.59 19.79
CA PHE A 304 -17.52 -22.45 19.77
C PHE A 304 -16.41 -22.65 20.80
N ARG A 305 -15.15 -22.48 20.37
CA ARG A 305 -13.96 -22.67 21.20
C ARG A 305 -13.65 -21.43 22.03
N TYR A 306 -14.55 -21.11 22.98
CA TYR A 306 -14.49 -19.87 23.77
C TYR A 306 -13.23 -19.73 24.60
N GLN A 307 -12.68 -20.80 25.16
CA GLN A 307 -11.43 -20.76 25.93
C GLN A 307 -10.25 -20.33 25.06
N GLU A 308 -10.10 -20.98 23.90
CA GLU A 308 -9.05 -20.64 22.93
C GLU A 308 -9.22 -19.20 22.41
N PHE A 309 -10.47 -18.76 22.19
CA PHE A 309 -10.73 -17.39 21.78
C PHE A 309 -10.27 -16.37 22.83
N ILE A 310 -10.59 -16.58 24.13
CA ILE A 310 -10.19 -15.68 25.22
C ILE A 310 -8.66 -15.60 25.29
N GLU A 311 -7.95 -16.73 25.21
CA GLU A 311 -6.49 -16.77 25.23
C GLU A 311 -5.89 -15.98 24.05
N ARG A 312 -6.35 -16.25 22.83
CA ARG A 312 -5.81 -15.62 21.62
C ARG A 312 -6.19 -14.15 21.49
N ALA A 313 -7.34 -13.73 21.99
CA ALA A 313 -7.78 -12.34 21.99
C ALA A 313 -6.83 -11.41 22.75
N THR A 314 -6.06 -11.91 23.71
CA THR A 314 -5.06 -11.13 24.47
C THR A 314 -4.05 -10.45 23.55
N THR A 315 -3.65 -11.11 22.46
CA THR A 315 -2.67 -10.57 21.52
C THR A 315 -3.18 -9.32 20.79
N LEU A 316 -4.51 -9.18 20.67
CA LEU A 316 -5.15 -8.07 19.97
C LEU A 316 -5.28 -6.81 20.83
N PHE A 317 -5.21 -6.92 22.17
CA PHE A 317 -5.38 -5.77 23.03
C PHE A 317 -4.29 -4.71 22.88
N PHE A 318 -3.08 -5.11 22.48
CA PHE A 318 -1.96 -4.18 22.32
C PHE A 318 -1.98 -3.43 20.99
N SER A 319 -2.30 -4.09 19.89
CA SER A 319 -2.10 -3.59 18.52
C SER A 319 -3.38 -3.18 17.80
N SER A 320 -4.56 -3.63 18.28
CA SER A 320 -5.80 -3.46 17.53
C SER A 320 -6.47 -2.11 17.73
N PRO A 321 -7.17 -1.59 16.69
CA PRO A 321 -7.96 -0.38 16.79
C PRO A 321 -9.21 -0.59 17.65
N LYS A 322 -9.79 0.52 18.10
CA LYS A 322 -10.98 0.55 19.00
C LYS A 322 -12.12 -0.37 18.53
N ASN A 323 -12.44 -0.38 17.24
CA ASN A 323 -13.55 -1.19 16.71
C ASN A 323 -13.33 -2.69 16.89
N SER A 324 -12.08 -3.19 16.69
CA SER A 324 -11.75 -4.59 16.95
C SER A 324 -11.94 -4.94 18.42
N LEU A 325 -11.50 -4.05 19.33
CA LEU A 325 -11.64 -4.24 20.77
C LEU A 325 -13.12 -4.26 21.22
N LEU A 326 -13.96 -3.44 20.58
CA LEU A 326 -15.40 -3.46 20.81
C LEU A 326 -16.06 -4.77 20.31
N THR A 327 -15.54 -5.34 19.23
CA THR A 327 -16.02 -6.64 18.74
C THR A 327 -15.65 -7.76 19.71
N ILE A 328 -14.41 -7.76 20.22
CA ILE A 328 -13.96 -8.73 21.24
C ILE A 328 -14.84 -8.60 22.50
N TYR A 329 -15.09 -7.38 22.96
CA TYR A 329 -16.00 -7.12 24.08
C TYR A 329 -17.39 -7.76 23.85
N SER A 330 -17.96 -7.57 22.66
CA SER A 330 -19.26 -8.15 22.30
C SER A 330 -19.24 -9.69 22.25
N ILE A 331 -18.13 -10.30 21.83
CA ILE A 331 -17.96 -11.75 21.88
C ILE A 331 -17.89 -12.22 23.33
N PHE A 332 -17.16 -11.53 24.21
CA PHE A 332 -17.10 -11.87 25.64
C PHE A 332 -18.46 -11.79 26.30
N GLU A 333 -19.31 -10.79 25.95
CA GLU A 333 -20.70 -10.73 26.46
C GLU A 333 -21.50 -11.98 26.05
N LYS A 334 -21.35 -12.46 24.83
CA LYS A 334 -21.98 -13.70 24.36
C LYS A 334 -21.46 -14.93 25.11
N ILE A 335 -20.13 -15.02 25.28
CA ILE A 335 -19.50 -16.13 26.02
C ILE A 335 -20.02 -16.20 27.47
N VAL A 336 -19.99 -15.10 28.20
CA VAL A 336 -20.40 -15.12 29.62
C VAL A 336 -21.90 -15.35 29.82
N ALA A 337 -22.71 -15.06 28.81
CA ALA A 337 -24.15 -15.35 28.81
C ALA A 337 -24.45 -16.85 28.77
N GLN A 338 -23.64 -17.61 28.03
CA GLN A 338 -23.81 -19.07 27.86
C GLN A 338 -22.92 -19.88 28.79
N HIS A 339 -21.72 -19.35 29.12
CA HIS A 339 -20.70 -19.97 29.94
C HIS A 339 -20.39 -19.11 31.17
N PRO A 340 -21.25 -19.17 32.21
CA PRO A 340 -21.05 -18.35 33.41
C PRO A 340 -19.72 -18.57 34.12
N GLU A 341 -19.12 -19.76 33.96
CA GLU A 341 -17.80 -20.12 34.48
C GLU A 341 -16.66 -19.29 33.87
N MET A 342 -16.89 -18.70 32.69
CA MET A 342 -15.93 -17.85 32.02
C MET A 342 -15.97 -16.37 32.39
N LYS A 343 -16.83 -15.98 33.34
CA LYS A 343 -16.95 -14.58 33.81
C LYS A 343 -15.61 -14.03 34.31
N GLU A 344 -14.97 -14.75 35.21
CA GLU A 344 -13.70 -14.33 35.78
C GLU A 344 -12.57 -14.26 34.76
N PRO A 345 -12.30 -15.31 33.92
CA PRO A 345 -11.33 -15.21 32.86
C PRO A 345 -11.56 -14.03 31.90
N CYS A 346 -12.80 -13.77 31.50
CA CYS A 346 -13.13 -12.62 30.64
C CYS A 346 -12.85 -11.28 31.33
N CYS A 347 -13.22 -11.14 32.65
CA CYS A 347 -12.93 -9.94 33.41
C CYS A 347 -11.42 -9.67 33.52
N ILE A 348 -10.64 -10.69 33.84
CA ILE A 348 -9.17 -10.60 33.93
C ILE A 348 -8.57 -10.17 32.59
N THR A 349 -9.02 -10.80 31.51
CA THR A 349 -8.53 -10.47 30.19
C THR A 349 -8.85 -9.02 29.80
N LEU A 350 -10.06 -8.54 30.10
CA LEU A 350 -10.48 -7.15 29.82
C LEU A 350 -9.71 -6.10 30.63
N CYS A 351 -9.09 -6.45 31.77
CA CYS A 351 -8.24 -5.52 32.53
C CYS A 351 -7.10 -4.96 31.67
N GLN A 352 -6.63 -5.67 30.64
CA GLN A 352 -5.62 -5.16 29.71
C GLN A 352 -6.08 -3.88 28.97
N LEU A 353 -7.39 -3.62 28.86
CA LEU A 353 -7.92 -2.39 28.28
C LEU A 353 -7.62 -1.15 29.13
N PHE A 354 -7.31 -1.30 30.41
CA PHE A 354 -6.89 -0.18 31.24
C PHE A 354 -5.54 0.42 30.85
N LEU A 355 -4.72 -0.32 30.09
CA LEU A 355 -3.50 0.22 29.50
C LEU A 355 -3.77 1.17 28.31
N LYS A 356 -4.98 1.14 27.74
CA LYS A 356 -5.35 2.04 26.66
C LYS A 356 -5.69 3.42 27.21
N LYS A 357 -5.13 4.45 26.62
CA LYS A 357 -5.43 5.86 26.96
C LYS A 357 -6.77 6.34 26.33
N ASP A 358 -7.78 5.47 26.34
CA ASP A 358 -9.14 5.73 25.85
C ASP A 358 -10.13 5.46 26.99
N GLU A 359 -10.63 6.54 27.58
CA GLU A 359 -11.54 6.47 28.70
C GLU A 359 -12.84 5.70 28.40
N SER A 360 -13.34 5.79 27.17
CA SER A 360 -14.55 5.08 26.75
C SER A 360 -14.35 3.57 26.69
N LEU A 361 -13.17 3.09 26.28
CA LEU A 361 -12.82 1.68 26.33
C LEU A 361 -12.63 1.20 27.75
N GLN A 362 -11.92 1.96 28.58
CA GLN A 362 -11.74 1.64 29.99
C GLN A 362 -13.08 1.58 30.73
N LYS A 363 -13.99 2.53 30.46
CA LYS A 363 -15.35 2.50 31.06
C LYS A 363 -16.13 1.26 30.63
N LYS A 364 -16.03 0.84 29.35
CA LYS A 364 -16.69 -0.41 28.91
C LYS A 364 -16.12 -1.63 29.61
N ALA A 365 -14.81 -1.74 29.77
CA ALA A 365 -14.19 -2.82 30.55
C ALA A 365 -14.65 -2.80 32.02
N ALA A 366 -14.63 -1.62 32.64
CA ALA A 366 -15.08 -1.47 34.01
C ALA A 366 -16.56 -1.83 34.22
N ASN A 367 -17.43 -1.43 33.27
CA ASN A 367 -18.85 -1.79 33.32
C ASN A 367 -19.06 -3.32 33.16
N PHE A 368 -18.27 -3.96 32.28
CA PHE A 368 -18.30 -5.42 32.14
C PHE A 368 -17.87 -6.09 33.46
N ILE A 369 -16.76 -5.65 34.04
CA ILE A 369 -16.24 -6.20 35.32
C ILE A 369 -17.22 -5.94 36.45
N SER A 370 -17.81 -4.74 36.54
CA SER A 370 -18.84 -4.43 37.54
C SER A 370 -20.08 -5.30 37.41
N LYS A 371 -20.45 -5.70 36.18
CA LYS A 371 -21.64 -6.51 35.91
C LYS A 371 -21.42 -8.00 36.11
N TYR A 372 -20.26 -8.51 35.75
CA TYR A 372 -20.00 -9.95 35.67
C TYR A 372 -18.92 -10.45 36.64
N GLY A 373 -18.07 -9.56 37.16
CA GLY A 373 -16.98 -9.91 38.06
C GLY A 373 -17.49 -10.21 39.49
N ASP A 374 -16.77 -11.07 40.18
CA ASP A 374 -16.99 -11.36 41.60
C ASP A 374 -16.07 -10.47 42.43
N ALA A 375 -16.66 -9.55 43.17
CA ALA A 375 -15.93 -8.62 44.06
C ALA A 375 -15.20 -9.35 45.21
N SER A 376 -15.53 -10.61 45.50
CA SER A 376 -14.85 -11.42 46.50
C SER A 376 -13.63 -12.19 45.92
N SER A 377 -13.46 -12.24 44.61
CA SER A 377 -12.32 -12.92 43.99
C SER A 377 -11.02 -12.18 44.26
N SER A 378 -10.10 -12.80 44.98
CA SER A 378 -8.76 -12.26 45.28
C SER A 378 -7.96 -12.05 44.02
N ASN A 379 -8.05 -12.97 43.05
CA ASN A 379 -7.33 -12.92 41.77
C ASN A 379 -7.77 -11.71 40.92
N LEU A 380 -9.08 -11.44 40.84
CA LEU A 380 -9.61 -10.27 40.16
C LEU A 380 -9.23 -8.96 40.87
N GLN A 381 -9.29 -8.93 42.21
CA GLN A 381 -8.88 -7.77 43.00
C GLN A 381 -7.39 -7.44 42.81
N GLU A 382 -6.50 -8.42 42.89
CA GLU A 382 -5.06 -8.24 42.68
C GLU A 382 -4.77 -7.75 41.24
N THR A 383 -5.47 -8.33 40.25
CA THR A 383 -5.35 -7.89 38.85
C THR A 383 -5.78 -6.43 38.72
N LEU A 384 -6.95 -6.05 39.25
CA LEU A 384 -7.44 -4.67 39.19
C LEU A 384 -6.50 -3.69 39.91
N GLN A 385 -5.92 -4.09 41.04
CA GLN A 385 -4.95 -3.28 41.77
C GLN A 385 -3.69 -3.01 40.92
N SER A 386 -3.22 -4.00 40.17
CA SER A 386 -2.04 -3.84 39.30
C SER A 386 -2.27 -2.81 38.19
N TYR A 387 -3.50 -2.69 37.69
CA TYR A 387 -3.86 -1.72 36.63
C TYR A 387 -4.36 -0.36 37.17
N GLN A 388 -4.55 -0.22 38.49
CA GLN A 388 -5.13 1.00 39.08
C GLN A 388 -4.41 2.29 38.69
N PRO A 389 -3.05 2.35 38.59
CA PRO A 389 -2.35 3.56 38.19
C PRO A 389 -2.68 4.04 36.77
N GLU A 390 -3.11 3.13 35.90
CA GLU A 390 -3.41 3.40 34.50
C GLU A 390 -4.89 3.75 34.26
N MET A 391 -5.74 3.61 35.28
CA MET A 391 -7.17 3.84 35.18
C MET A 391 -7.51 5.32 35.34
N PHE A 392 -8.45 5.82 34.53
CA PHE A 392 -9.06 7.13 34.76
C PHE A 392 -9.87 7.17 36.06
N GLN A 393 -9.96 8.34 36.72
CA GLN A 393 -10.73 8.49 37.96
C GLN A 393 -12.18 8.01 37.85
N SER A 394 -12.84 8.31 36.73
CA SER A 394 -14.20 7.87 36.45
C SER A 394 -14.34 6.34 36.38
N VAL A 395 -13.29 5.65 35.96
CA VAL A 395 -13.21 4.17 35.88
C VAL A 395 -13.01 3.57 37.26
N GLN A 396 -12.12 4.15 38.06
CA GLN A 396 -11.89 3.74 39.45
C GLN A 396 -13.17 3.87 40.31
N ALA A 397 -14.02 4.88 40.04
CA ALA A 397 -15.30 5.04 40.70
C ALA A 397 -16.27 3.88 40.37
N ILE A 398 -16.32 3.39 39.14
CA ILE A 398 -17.15 2.24 38.74
C ILE A 398 -16.71 0.96 39.46
N LEU A 399 -15.42 0.79 39.69
CA LEU A 399 -14.82 -0.41 40.31
C LEU A 399 -14.59 -0.27 41.83
N ALA A 400 -15.20 0.71 42.48
CA ALA A 400 -15.00 0.98 43.90
C ALA A 400 -15.33 -0.22 44.81
N SER A 401 -16.31 -1.05 44.42
CA SER A 401 -16.72 -2.26 45.14
C SER A 401 -15.71 -3.40 45.11
N PHE A 402 -14.73 -3.34 44.23
CA PHE A 402 -13.67 -4.35 44.08
C PHE A 402 -12.38 -4.00 44.84
N LYS A 403 -12.35 -2.89 45.57
CA LYS A 403 -11.22 -2.55 46.43
C LYS A 403 -11.22 -3.49 47.63
N PRO A 404 -10.07 -4.07 48.01
CA PRO A 404 -9.99 -4.86 49.24
C PRO A 404 -10.42 -3.98 50.38
N GLN A 405 -11.36 -4.47 51.21
CA GLN A 405 -11.70 -3.81 52.44
C GLN A 405 -10.47 -3.84 53.36
N SER A 406 -9.82 -2.70 53.53
CA SER A 406 -8.85 -2.52 54.59
C SER A 406 -9.58 -2.78 55.90
N ILE A 407 -9.14 -3.77 56.65
CA ILE A 407 -9.56 -3.92 58.06
C ILE A 407 -8.92 -2.74 58.78
N ASP A 408 -9.63 -1.63 58.80
CA ASP A 408 -9.23 -0.47 59.58
C ASP A 408 -9.53 -0.73 61.03
N SER A 409 -8.45 -0.87 61.78
CA SER A 409 -8.40 -0.67 63.21
C SER A 409 -8.92 0.71 63.55
N GLN A 410 -9.88 0.70 64.46
CA GLN A 410 -10.52 1.86 65.10
C GLN A 410 -9.54 2.94 65.59
N SER A 411 -10.11 4.15 65.59
CA SER A 411 -9.80 5.34 66.36
C SER A 411 -8.77 6.31 65.83
N THR A 412 -9.11 7.52 65.45
CA THR A 412 -9.29 8.61 66.42
C THR A 412 -9.89 9.83 65.71
N GLU A 413 -11.06 10.27 66.19
CA GLU A 413 -11.56 11.63 65.97
C GLU A 413 -10.58 12.65 66.54
N LEU A 414 -10.29 13.69 65.78
CA LEU A 414 -10.00 15.00 66.31
C LEU A 414 -10.39 16.08 65.30
N HIS A 415 -11.37 16.81 65.67
CA HIS A 415 -11.79 18.10 65.16
C HIS A 415 -10.64 19.04 64.85
N LEU A 416 -10.78 19.81 63.80
CA LEU A 416 -10.64 21.27 63.87
C LEU A 416 -11.31 21.92 62.66
N ALA A 417 -12.19 22.82 62.98
CA ALA A 417 -13.03 23.64 62.15
C ALA A 417 -12.31 24.88 61.64
N GLU A 418 -12.95 25.47 60.59
CA GLU A 418 -12.95 26.90 60.18
C GLU A 418 -11.63 27.52 59.72
N GLU A 419 -11.63 28.21 58.61
CA GLU A 419 -12.29 29.48 58.21
C GLU A 419 -12.08 29.70 56.68
N ALA A 420 -13.09 29.94 55.98
CA ALA A 420 -13.62 31.12 55.30
C ALA A 420 -12.62 32.22 54.87
N ASN A 421 -12.60 32.53 53.56
CA ASN A 421 -12.95 33.84 52.97
C ASN A 421 -12.65 33.85 51.46
N ALA A 422 -13.61 33.97 50.70
CA ALA A 422 -14.21 34.98 49.81
C ALA A 422 -13.30 36.16 49.39
N THR A 423 -13.17 36.34 48.09
CA THR A 423 -13.24 37.60 47.33
C THR A 423 -13.30 37.22 45.82
N ASP A 424 -14.40 37.29 45.21
CA ASP A 424 -15.12 38.26 44.41
C ASP A 424 -14.25 39.30 43.66
N THR A 425 -14.29 39.23 42.38
CA THR A 425 -14.37 40.40 41.50
C THR A 425 -14.83 39.98 40.08
N SER A 426 -16.07 40.32 39.85
CA SER A 426 -16.70 40.55 38.57
C SER A 426 -16.00 41.66 37.77
N VAL A 427 -16.02 41.62 36.44
CA VAL A 427 -16.32 42.75 35.53
C VAL A 427 -16.56 42.28 34.10
N THR A 428 -17.83 42.39 33.67
CA THR A 428 -18.44 42.90 32.41
C THR A 428 -17.97 42.29 31.06
N LYS A 429 -18.92 41.65 30.37
CA LYS A 429 -19.92 42.20 29.41
C LYS A 429 -19.35 43.27 28.43
N ASP A 430 -19.36 43.01 27.13
CA ASP A 430 -20.43 43.33 26.18
C ASP A 430 -20.01 43.22 24.71
N ILE A 431 -20.97 42.68 23.89
CA ILE A 431 -21.43 43.17 22.57
C ILE A 431 -20.55 42.82 21.33
N LEU A 432 -21.07 42.00 20.42
CA LEU A 432 -21.83 42.48 19.27
C LEU A 432 -22.36 41.32 18.42
N HIS A 433 -23.66 41.37 18.21
CA HIS A 433 -24.40 40.71 17.14
C HIS A 433 -24.02 41.28 15.76
N THR A 434 -23.99 40.49 14.73
CA THR A 434 -24.55 40.85 13.43
C THR A 434 -25.06 39.60 12.70
N GLU A 435 -26.31 39.74 12.32
CA GLU A 435 -27.13 38.86 11.49
C GLU A 435 -26.73 38.96 10.01
N GLY A 436 -27.14 37.94 9.26
CA GLY A 436 -27.18 37.96 7.79
C GLY A 436 -27.37 36.57 7.23
N GLU A 437 -28.58 36.11 7.24
CA GLU A 437 -29.55 35.77 6.19
C GLU A 437 -29.11 34.83 5.06
N ASN A 438 -29.77 33.66 5.12
CA ASN A 438 -30.53 32.93 4.08
C ASN A 438 -29.99 32.78 2.64
N THR A 439 -29.90 31.56 2.22
CA THR A 439 -30.74 31.07 1.09
C THR A 439 -30.91 29.56 1.11
N GLU A 440 -32.16 29.19 1.11
CA GLU A 440 -32.75 27.88 0.94
C GLU A 440 -32.43 27.29 -0.45
N ARG A 441 -32.25 25.97 -0.53
CA ARG A 441 -32.88 25.19 -1.60
C ARG A 441 -33.14 23.75 -1.13
N ASN A 442 -34.41 23.45 -1.12
CA ASN A 442 -35.07 22.16 -0.96
C ASN A 442 -34.61 21.11 -1.96
N SER A 443 -34.51 19.88 -1.53
CA SER A 443 -35.17 18.77 -2.20
C SER A 443 -35.41 17.62 -1.17
N THR A 444 -36.68 17.38 -1.01
CA THR A 444 -37.38 16.25 -0.37
C THR A 444 -36.87 14.92 -0.90
N ASP A 445 -36.67 13.92 0.00
CA ASP A 445 -37.49 12.71 -0.01
C ASP A 445 -37.32 11.93 1.30
N GLU A 446 -38.48 11.56 1.78
CA GLU A 446 -38.76 10.83 3.00
C GLU A 446 -38.32 9.36 2.89
N ASN A 447 -37.74 8.79 3.96
CA ASN A 447 -38.38 7.67 4.61
C ASN A 447 -37.69 7.35 5.96
N SER A 448 -38.51 7.48 6.96
CA SER A 448 -38.28 7.12 8.35
C SER A 448 -38.09 5.63 8.55
N THR A 449 -37.13 5.25 9.37
CA THR A 449 -37.34 4.20 10.37
C THR A 449 -36.55 4.57 11.61
N ASP A 450 -37.28 4.80 12.66
CA ASP A 450 -36.86 5.07 14.02
C ASP A 450 -35.80 4.07 14.49
N ASN A 451 -34.66 4.57 14.91
CA ASN A 451 -33.74 3.86 15.77
C ASN A 451 -33.43 4.74 16.98
N PRO A 452 -34.01 4.45 18.16
CA PRO A 452 -33.84 5.27 19.35
C PRO A 452 -32.59 4.91 20.13
N LEU A 453 -31.39 5.24 19.59
CA LEU A 453 -30.11 5.13 20.29
C LEU A 453 -29.10 6.19 19.81
N LEU A 454 -29.55 7.40 19.58
CA LEU A 454 -28.70 8.58 19.57
C LEU A 454 -28.88 9.35 20.85
N SER A 455 -28.34 8.82 21.94
CA SER A 455 -28.18 9.56 23.18
C SER A 455 -26.91 10.40 23.07
N GLU A 456 -27.15 11.72 23.11
CA GLU A 456 -26.23 12.78 23.52
C GLU A 456 -24.83 12.72 22.98
N GLU A 457 -24.61 13.43 21.87
CA GLU A 457 -23.26 13.86 21.49
C GLU A 457 -22.66 14.63 22.68
N PRO A 458 -21.47 14.29 23.15
CA PRO A 458 -20.80 15.09 24.16
C PRO A 458 -20.60 16.50 23.64
N PRO A 459 -20.72 17.54 24.48
CA PRO A 459 -20.57 18.92 24.06
C PRO A 459 -19.26 19.09 23.29
N LEU A 460 -19.27 19.83 22.19
CA LEU A 460 -18.15 20.10 21.28
C LEU A 460 -16.85 20.53 22.00
N GLU A 461 -16.94 21.07 23.19
CA GLU A 461 -15.81 21.44 24.05
C GLU A 461 -15.02 20.21 24.59
N ALA A 462 -15.58 19.01 24.54
CA ALA A 462 -14.93 17.77 25.05
C ALA A 462 -14.04 17.05 24.02
N ILE A 463 -14.12 17.42 22.72
CA ILE A 463 -13.35 16.75 21.66
C ILE A 463 -12.02 17.49 21.48
N ARG A 464 -11.01 17.14 22.27
CA ARG A 464 -9.63 17.58 22.01
C ARG A 464 -8.99 16.68 20.96
N ILE A 465 -8.86 17.20 19.73
CA ILE A 465 -8.21 16.50 18.61
C ILE A 465 -6.70 16.36 18.85
N CYS A 466 -6.08 17.40 19.41
CA CYS A 466 -4.66 17.39 19.78
C CYS A 466 -4.49 17.05 21.26
N ARG A 467 -3.95 15.89 21.54
CA ARG A 467 -3.69 15.34 22.87
C ARG A 467 -2.25 14.88 22.95
N GLU A 468 -1.70 14.70 24.16
CA GLU A 468 -0.31 14.28 24.35
C GLU A 468 -0.06 12.86 23.80
N ASP A 469 -1.06 11.99 23.85
CA ASP A 469 -0.97 10.60 23.36
C ASP A 469 -0.91 10.46 21.83
N ASN A 470 -1.33 11.49 21.08
CA ASN A 470 -1.22 11.51 19.61
C ASN A 470 -0.25 12.58 19.09
N ARG A 471 0.60 13.10 19.97
CA ARG A 471 1.63 14.05 19.60
C ARG A 471 2.71 13.41 18.73
N ILE A 472 3.07 14.09 17.63
CA ILE A 472 4.13 13.66 16.74
C ILE A 472 5.47 14.07 17.34
N PRO A 473 6.42 13.12 17.57
CA PRO A 473 7.73 13.47 18.05
C PRO A 473 8.54 14.20 16.97
N PHE A 474 9.11 15.33 17.31
CA PHE A 474 10.10 16.02 16.49
C PHE A 474 11.50 15.61 16.96
N PRO A 475 12.50 15.43 16.07
CA PRO A 475 13.85 15.06 16.48
C PRO A 475 14.38 16.00 17.58
N ALA A 476 14.86 15.44 18.67
CA ALA A 476 15.34 16.24 19.81
C ALA A 476 16.76 16.80 19.58
N ASN A 477 17.55 16.13 18.74
CA ASN A 477 18.94 16.47 18.46
C ASN A 477 19.36 16.03 17.06
N LYS A 478 20.59 16.37 16.66
CA LYS A 478 21.16 16.02 15.36
C LYS A 478 21.20 14.52 15.08
N GLU A 479 21.50 13.70 16.09
CA GLU A 479 21.58 12.24 15.93
C GLU A 479 20.20 11.63 15.66
N ASP A 480 19.19 12.06 16.39
CA ASP A 480 17.82 11.65 16.16
C ASP A 480 17.34 12.03 14.76
N PHE A 481 17.70 13.23 14.30
CA PHE A 481 17.41 13.69 12.95
C PHE A 481 18.09 12.82 11.88
N LEU A 482 19.38 12.54 12.02
CA LEU A 482 20.12 11.70 11.08
C LEU A 482 19.55 10.27 11.05
N PHE A 483 19.15 9.74 12.19
CA PHE A 483 18.47 8.45 12.27
C PHE A 483 17.12 8.47 11.54
N GLN A 484 16.27 9.49 11.77
CA GLN A 484 15.01 9.63 11.05
C GLN A 484 15.25 9.76 9.54
N LEU A 485 16.16 10.61 9.11
CA LEU A 485 16.48 10.83 7.71
C LEU A 485 16.95 9.54 7.02
N SER A 486 17.72 8.70 7.70
CA SER A 486 18.20 7.43 7.16
C SER A 486 17.06 6.46 6.80
N ARG A 487 15.90 6.60 7.45
CA ARG A 487 14.71 5.78 7.26
C ARG A 487 13.64 6.43 6.38
N LEU A 488 13.90 7.58 5.80
CA LEU A 488 12.89 8.40 5.11
C LEU A 488 12.07 7.62 4.05
N PHE A 489 12.68 6.68 3.33
CA PHE A 489 11.99 5.83 2.35
C PHE A 489 11.36 4.55 2.95
N ASP A 490 11.47 4.35 4.26
CA ASP A 490 10.86 3.24 4.98
C ASP A 490 9.69 3.71 5.87
N MET A 491 9.40 5.02 5.84
CA MET A 491 8.28 5.60 6.57
C MET A 491 6.96 5.30 5.85
N GLU A 492 5.99 4.81 6.59
CA GLU A 492 4.68 4.44 6.05
C GLU A 492 3.68 5.61 6.10
N GLU A 493 3.87 6.53 7.05
CA GLU A 493 2.95 7.62 7.30
C GLU A 493 3.45 8.96 6.74
N ASN A 494 2.60 9.66 6.02
CA ASN A 494 2.97 10.94 5.40
C ASN A 494 3.42 12.00 6.42
N TRP A 495 2.88 11.98 7.64
CA TRP A 495 3.28 12.93 8.69
C TRP A 495 4.72 12.70 9.18
N GLU A 496 5.22 11.47 9.14
CA GLU A 496 6.63 11.18 9.46
C GLU A 496 7.57 11.81 8.42
N ILE A 497 7.21 11.68 7.15
CA ILE A 497 7.97 12.28 6.05
C ILE A 497 7.95 13.80 6.15
N GLU A 498 6.79 14.42 6.38
CA GLU A 498 6.66 15.87 6.50
C GLU A 498 7.44 16.43 7.71
N THR A 499 7.41 15.72 8.83
CA THR A 499 8.17 16.08 10.03
C THR A 499 9.67 15.99 9.79
N THR A 500 10.13 14.92 9.10
CA THR A 500 11.53 14.75 8.75
C THR A 500 12.02 15.85 7.78
N ILE A 501 11.19 16.22 6.79
CA ILE A 501 11.52 17.33 5.88
C ILE A 501 11.57 18.67 6.61
N ALA A 502 10.65 18.91 7.57
CA ALA A 502 10.71 20.11 8.41
C ALA A 502 11.99 20.13 9.29
N ALA A 503 12.40 18.97 9.78
CA ALA A 503 13.62 18.81 10.56
C ALA A 503 14.90 19.11 9.73
N ILE A 504 14.89 18.89 8.41
CA ILE A 504 16.00 19.30 7.54
C ILE A 504 16.29 20.79 7.70
N ILE A 505 15.25 21.65 7.74
CA ILE A 505 15.45 23.10 7.90
C ILE A 505 16.08 23.41 9.25
N ALA A 506 15.63 22.77 10.32
CA ALA A 506 16.08 23.02 11.69
C ALA A 506 17.53 22.56 11.92
N PHE A 507 17.90 21.41 11.38
CA PHE A 507 19.19 20.79 11.64
C PHE A 507 20.26 21.07 10.56
N HIS A 508 19.87 21.51 9.36
CA HIS A 508 20.83 21.81 8.29
C HIS A 508 22.05 22.70 8.74
N PRO A 509 21.87 23.76 9.54
CA PRO A 509 23.01 24.58 9.98
C PRO A 509 23.96 23.87 10.95
N GLN A 510 23.54 22.76 11.55
CA GLN A 510 24.33 21.99 12.52
C GLN A 510 25.07 20.80 11.89
N LEU A 511 24.83 20.55 10.62
CA LEU A 511 25.41 19.41 9.90
C LEU A 511 26.83 19.79 9.41
N ASP A 512 27.74 18.81 9.45
CA ASP A 512 29.10 18.91 8.95
C ASP A 512 29.40 17.88 7.84
N LYS A 513 30.65 17.79 7.42
CA LYS A 513 31.07 16.86 6.35
C LYS A 513 31.00 15.39 6.75
N GLU A 514 31.18 15.09 8.01
CA GLU A 514 31.11 13.73 8.53
C GLU A 514 29.66 13.28 8.52
N ASP A 515 28.71 14.14 8.90
CA ASP A 515 27.28 13.89 8.81
C ASP A 515 26.84 13.63 7.36
N LEU A 516 27.39 14.37 6.40
CA LEU A 516 27.11 14.13 4.97
C LEU A 516 27.59 12.76 4.50
N ASN A 517 28.74 12.31 4.95
CA ASN A 517 29.21 10.96 4.64
C ASN A 517 28.27 9.89 5.24
N ARG A 518 27.74 10.12 6.43
CA ARG A 518 26.74 9.25 7.06
C ARG A 518 25.42 9.22 6.30
N MET A 519 25.06 10.30 5.60
CA MET A 519 23.85 10.39 4.76
C MET A 519 24.06 9.82 3.34
N GLU A 520 25.28 9.47 2.94
CA GLU A 520 25.53 8.92 1.60
C GLU A 520 24.63 7.76 1.21
N PRO A 521 24.36 6.75 2.07
CA PRO A 521 23.49 5.64 1.73
C PRO A 521 22.07 6.06 1.33
N ILE A 522 21.48 7.06 2.01
CA ILE A 522 20.14 7.53 1.68
C ILE A 522 20.12 8.29 0.34
N PHE A 523 21.17 9.04 0.02
CA PHE A 523 21.29 9.69 -1.29
C PHE A 523 21.50 8.68 -2.42
N GLN A 524 22.24 7.60 -2.19
CA GLN A 524 22.37 6.50 -3.15
C GLN A 524 21.04 5.79 -3.36
N ARG A 525 20.27 5.59 -2.28
CA ARG A 525 18.91 5.03 -2.37
C ARG A 525 18.00 5.96 -3.16
N ALA A 526 18.03 7.27 -2.91
CA ALA A 526 17.29 8.27 -3.69
C ALA A 526 17.65 8.20 -5.19
N ALA A 527 18.92 8.10 -5.54
CA ALA A 527 19.33 7.94 -6.93
C ALA A 527 18.81 6.67 -7.58
N ASN A 528 18.80 5.55 -6.85
CA ASN A 528 18.24 4.29 -7.34
C ASN A 528 16.73 4.37 -7.51
N ILE A 529 16.00 5.06 -6.63
CA ILE A 529 14.55 5.28 -6.73
C ILE A 529 14.24 6.10 -7.97
N VAL A 530 14.88 7.27 -8.14
CA VAL A 530 14.70 8.11 -9.33
C VAL A 530 14.98 7.33 -10.61
N ALA A 531 15.90 6.38 -10.57
CA ALA A 531 16.26 5.55 -11.71
C ALA A 531 15.25 4.42 -11.99
N ASN A 532 14.58 3.88 -10.97
CA ASN A 532 13.88 2.60 -11.05
C ASN A 532 12.44 2.63 -10.54
N SER A 533 12.03 3.63 -9.73
CA SER A 533 10.66 3.71 -9.21
C SER A 533 9.68 4.23 -10.26
N TRP A 534 8.48 3.66 -10.24
CA TRP A 534 7.32 4.11 -11.00
C TRP A 534 6.32 4.84 -10.11
N GLU A 535 6.57 4.88 -8.79
CA GLU A 535 5.71 5.53 -7.82
C GLU A 535 6.01 7.04 -7.78
N PRO A 536 5.05 7.89 -8.21
CA PRO A 536 5.31 9.33 -8.36
C PRO A 536 5.71 10.03 -7.06
N TYR A 537 5.19 9.58 -5.92
CA TYR A 537 5.50 10.19 -4.62
C TYR A 537 6.95 9.88 -4.19
N GLU A 538 7.36 8.63 -4.31
CA GLU A 538 8.75 8.23 -4.01
C GLU A 538 9.75 8.91 -4.94
N ASP A 539 9.44 9.01 -6.24
CA ASP A 539 10.28 9.69 -7.22
C ASP A 539 10.42 11.20 -6.89
N LEU A 540 9.31 11.85 -6.48
CA LEU A 540 9.33 13.24 -6.05
C LEU A 540 10.19 13.42 -4.78
N LEU A 541 10.03 12.54 -3.78
CA LEU A 541 10.80 12.58 -2.53
C LEU A 541 12.29 12.34 -2.79
N ALA A 542 12.61 11.37 -3.61
CA ALA A 542 13.99 11.08 -4.01
C ALA A 542 14.62 12.26 -4.79
N THR A 543 13.85 12.87 -5.70
CA THR A 543 14.28 14.08 -6.41
C THR A 543 14.54 15.26 -5.46
N PHE A 544 13.70 15.43 -4.43
CA PHE A 544 13.91 16.44 -3.38
C PHE A 544 15.23 16.20 -2.64
N LEU A 545 15.48 14.97 -2.20
CA LEU A 545 16.75 14.65 -1.50
C LEU A 545 17.98 14.87 -2.37
N LEU A 546 17.94 14.54 -3.64
CA LEU A 546 19.04 14.80 -4.56
C LEU A 546 19.24 16.30 -4.79
N GLU A 547 18.18 17.12 -4.81
CA GLU A 547 18.29 18.58 -4.86
C GLU A 547 18.90 19.12 -3.56
N TYR A 548 18.52 18.56 -2.40
CA TYR A 548 19.12 18.90 -1.11
C TYR A 548 20.61 18.58 -1.06
N GLN A 549 21.03 17.40 -1.51
CA GLN A 549 22.44 17.02 -1.63
C GLN A 549 23.24 18.02 -2.49
N ARG A 550 22.65 18.50 -3.59
CA ARG A 550 23.30 19.50 -4.46
C ARG A 550 23.53 20.84 -3.79
N LEU A 551 22.67 21.27 -2.88
CA LEU A 551 22.90 22.50 -2.11
C LEU A 551 24.19 22.43 -1.31
N TRP A 552 24.45 21.29 -0.69
CA TRP A 552 25.71 21.06 0.02
C TRP A 552 26.92 21.14 -0.90
N ALA A 553 26.85 20.53 -2.07
CA ALA A 553 27.95 20.58 -3.04
C ALA A 553 28.26 21.99 -3.59
N GLN A 554 27.25 22.90 -3.55
CA GLN A 554 27.40 24.28 -4.00
C GLN A 554 27.87 25.22 -2.91
N THR A 555 27.56 24.94 -1.64
CA THR A 555 28.00 25.79 -0.49
C THR A 555 29.40 25.49 -0.03
N ASP A 556 29.95 24.33 -0.41
CA ASP A 556 31.32 23.97 -0.05
C ASP A 556 32.34 24.59 -1.03
N ASN A 557 32.76 25.83 -0.74
CA ASN A 557 33.86 26.49 -1.44
C ASN A 557 35.23 25.89 -1.13
N SER A 558 35.36 24.96 -0.19
CA SER A 558 36.57 24.22 0.08
C SER A 558 36.71 23.08 -0.93
N ASN A 559 37.72 23.18 -1.73
CA ASN A 559 38.21 22.31 -2.81
C ASN A 559 38.37 20.81 -2.43
N THR A 560 37.46 20.25 -1.69
CA THR A 560 37.54 18.88 -1.22
C THR A 560 36.76 17.96 -2.19
N GLY A 561 37.55 17.27 -3.01
CA GLY A 561 37.11 16.38 -4.05
C GLY A 561 36.15 15.25 -3.64
N VAL A 562 35.84 15.07 -2.34
CA VAL A 562 34.99 13.98 -1.86
C VAL A 562 33.54 14.23 -2.25
N LEU A 563 32.97 15.40 -1.92
CA LEU A 563 31.56 15.71 -2.28
C LEU A 563 31.38 15.86 -3.79
N ARG A 564 32.37 16.49 -4.44
CA ARG A 564 32.36 16.63 -5.90
C ARG A 564 32.49 15.27 -6.58
N ASN A 565 33.36 14.39 -6.08
CA ASN A 565 33.53 13.03 -6.60
C ASN A 565 32.30 12.17 -6.32
N MET A 566 31.68 12.31 -5.15
CA MET A 566 30.42 11.63 -4.81
C MET A 566 29.28 12.07 -5.74
N PHE A 567 29.17 13.36 -5.97
CA PHE A 567 28.20 13.93 -6.88
C PHE A 567 28.47 13.54 -8.34
N THR A 568 29.73 13.56 -8.77
CA THR A 568 30.15 13.11 -10.11
C THR A 568 29.86 11.62 -10.31
N ARG A 569 30.16 10.78 -9.31
CA ARG A 569 29.82 9.35 -9.35
C ARG A 569 28.30 9.11 -9.40
N LEU A 570 27.54 9.91 -8.66
CA LEU A 570 26.08 9.84 -8.70
C LEU A 570 25.54 10.29 -10.06
N GLU A 571 26.05 11.38 -10.62
CA GLU A 571 25.71 11.85 -11.97
C GLU A 571 26.13 10.86 -13.06
N GLU A 572 27.30 10.24 -12.94
CA GLU A 572 27.77 9.22 -13.85
C GLU A 572 26.88 7.95 -13.77
N ARG A 573 26.44 7.59 -12.57
CA ARG A 573 25.53 6.48 -12.33
C ARG A 573 24.14 6.78 -12.90
N LEU A 574 23.63 7.96 -12.70
CA LEU A 574 22.38 8.44 -13.29
C LEU A 574 22.48 8.54 -14.82
N LYS A 575 23.60 8.99 -15.36
CA LYS A 575 23.87 9.00 -16.81
C LYS A 575 23.97 7.58 -17.40
N GLY A 576 24.53 6.63 -16.64
CA GLY A 576 24.60 5.22 -17.03
C GLY A 576 23.23 4.55 -17.10
N ILE A 577 22.34 4.93 -16.19
CA ILE A 577 20.96 4.44 -16.11
C ILE A 577 20.11 5.07 -17.21
N ASP A 578 20.32 6.34 -17.49
CA ASP A 578 19.63 7.11 -18.55
C ASP A 578 19.93 6.57 -19.96
N LYS A 579 21.13 6.06 -20.20
CA LYS A 579 21.48 5.38 -21.46
C LYS A 579 20.64 4.13 -21.74
N ASN A 580 20.09 3.51 -20.70
CA ASN A 580 19.29 2.28 -20.82
C ASN A 580 17.78 2.54 -20.82
N ARG A 581 17.30 3.74 -20.48
CA ARG A 581 15.88 4.08 -20.33
C ARG A 581 15.31 5.02 -21.38
N GLY A 582 15.94 5.18 -22.55
CA GLY A 582 15.37 5.93 -23.68
C GLY A 582 14.56 7.16 -23.28
N ALA A 583 15.24 8.33 -23.22
CA ALA A 583 14.63 9.66 -23.29
C ALA A 583 13.86 10.21 -22.07
N TYR A 584 14.45 10.19 -20.91
CA TYR A 584 14.28 11.34 -20.03
C TYR A 584 15.24 12.44 -20.51
N ASP A 585 14.69 13.61 -20.89
CA ASP A 585 15.52 14.78 -21.18
C ASP A 585 16.48 15.01 -20.02
N GLU A 586 17.78 14.96 -20.29
CA GLU A 586 18.85 15.15 -19.29
C GLU A 586 18.65 16.40 -18.41
N ARG A 587 17.82 17.34 -18.86
CA ARG A 587 17.42 18.59 -18.20
C ARG A 587 16.21 18.45 -17.27
N SER A 588 15.29 17.54 -17.50
CA SER A 588 14.09 17.35 -16.67
C SER A 588 14.37 16.53 -15.42
N PHE A 589 15.37 15.65 -15.47
CA PHE A 589 15.73 14.75 -14.37
C PHE A 589 16.52 15.43 -13.24
N LYS A 590 17.06 16.59 -13.49
CA LYS A 590 18.11 17.20 -12.64
C LYS A 590 17.61 18.22 -11.63
N ARG A 591 16.35 18.62 -11.67
CA ARG A 591 15.84 19.71 -10.81
C ARG A 591 14.43 19.41 -10.31
N LEU A 592 14.25 19.52 -9.00
CA LEU A 592 12.93 19.46 -8.37
C LEU A 592 11.92 20.42 -9.03
N ALA A 593 12.37 21.60 -9.45
CA ALA A 593 11.54 22.60 -10.17
C ALA A 593 10.94 22.05 -11.47
N ASN A 594 11.66 21.20 -12.17
CA ASN A 594 11.26 20.62 -13.46
C ASN A 594 10.62 19.24 -13.33
N TRP A 595 10.52 18.71 -12.11
CA TRP A 595 9.92 17.41 -11.88
C TRP A 595 8.47 17.39 -12.38
N LYS A 596 8.14 16.35 -13.09
CA LYS A 596 6.77 16.05 -13.57
C LYS A 596 6.52 14.55 -13.34
N PRO A 597 5.34 14.21 -12.84
CA PRO A 597 4.96 12.81 -12.69
C PRO A 597 4.88 12.14 -14.07
N GLY A 598 5.24 10.87 -14.14
CA GLY A 598 5.21 10.07 -15.37
C GLY A 598 3.80 9.82 -15.94
N TYR A 599 2.74 10.12 -15.17
CA TYR A 599 1.34 9.94 -15.54
C TYR A 599 0.59 11.28 -15.61
N SER A 600 -0.33 11.42 -16.56
CA SER A 600 -1.03 12.66 -16.89
C SER A 600 -1.96 13.20 -15.79
N ASN A 601 -2.27 12.44 -14.75
CA ASN A 601 -3.25 12.79 -13.71
C ASN A 601 -2.65 13.18 -12.35
N ALA A 602 -1.36 13.40 -12.24
CA ALA A 602 -0.70 13.63 -10.95
C ALA A 602 -0.59 15.11 -10.56
N THR A 603 -1.61 15.90 -10.86
CA THR A 603 -1.74 17.29 -10.36
C THR A 603 -1.81 17.38 -8.83
N CYS A 604 -2.21 16.29 -8.15
CA CYS A 604 -2.23 16.18 -6.69
C CYS A 604 -0.86 16.36 -6.03
N PHE A 605 0.25 16.05 -6.73
CA PHE A 605 1.60 16.23 -6.20
C PHE A 605 2.13 17.67 -6.37
N THR A 606 1.44 18.54 -7.08
CA THR A 606 1.88 19.91 -7.30
C THR A 606 2.02 20.72 -5.99
N PRO A 607 1.09 20.66 -5.02
CA PRO A 607 1.23 21.35 -3.76
C PRO A 607 2.44 20.86 -2.95
N ILE A 608 2.64 19.55 -2.87
CA ILE A 608 3.78 18.93 -2.17
C ILE A 608 5.10 19.37 -2.80
N LYS A 609 5.20 19.32 -4.11
CA LYS A 609 6.36 19.81 -4.85
C LYS A 609 6.65 21.28 -4.56
N GLN A 610 5.64 22.15 -4.51
CA GLN A 610 5.82 23.57 -4.21
C GLN A 610 6.30 23.79 -2.77
N LEU A 611 5.75 23.03 -1.82
CA LEU A 611 6.20 23.05 -0.43
C LEU A 611 7.69 22.68 -0.34
N TRP A 612 8.10 21.59 -0.95
CA TRP A 612 9.49 21.12 -0.91
C TRP A 612 10.45 22.03 -1.68
N LEU A 613 10.01 22.66 -2.75
CA LEU A 613 10.77 23.75 -3.39
C LEU A 613 10.94 24.96 -2.45
N GLY A 614 9.93 25.23 -1.62
CA GLY A 614 10.00 26.23 -0.55
C GLY A 614 11.10 25.91 0.46
N VAL A 615 11.17 24.66 0.91
CA VAL A 615 12.21 24.14 1.81
C VAL A 615 13.61 24.35 1.21
N ILE A 616 13.82 23.95 -0.03
CA ILE A 616 15.11 24.13 -0.73
C ILE A 616 15.49 25.60 -0.82
N ARG A 617 14.54 26.50 -1.10
CA ARG A 617 14.78 27.95 -1.14
C ARG A 617 15.13 28.52 0.23
N GLN A 618 14.48 28.07 1.29
CA GLN A 618 14.77 28.49 2.65
C GLN A 618 16.21 28.13 3.04
N ILE A 619 16.58 26.87 2.84
CA ILE A 619 17.92 26.37 3.14
C ILE A 619 18.98 27.16 2.34
N LYS A 620 18.75 27.34 1.04
CA LYS A 620 19.64 28.12 0.17
C LYS A 620 19.81 29.57 0.63
N GLY A 621 18.77 30.15 1.20
CA GLY A 621 18.78 31.52 1.75
C GLY A 621 19.30 31.61 3.19
N GLY A 622 19.78 30.51 3.79
CA GLY A 622 20.20 30.46 5.19
C GLY A 622 19.09 30.71 6.20
N ASN A 623 17.85 30.44 5.80
CA ASN A 623 16.65 30.70 6.59
C ASN A 623 16.23 29.41 7.33
N THR A 624 16.10 29.51 8.65
CA THR A 624 15.73 28.40 9.54
C THR A 624 14.31 28.48 10.08
N LEU A 625 13.44 29.32 9.45
CA LEU A 625 12.06 29.45 9.89
C LEU A 625 11.30 28.12 9.78
N PRO A 626 10.50 27.75 10.80
CA PRO A 626 9.76 26.50 10.80
C PRO A 626 8.70 26.47 9.72
N LEU A 627 8.44 25.30 9.13
CA LEU A 627 7.30 25.14 8.22
C LEU A 627 5.99 25.30 8.99
N LEU A 628 5.10 26.16 8.49
CA LEU A 628 3.79 26.38 9.12
C LEU A 628 2.89 25.14 9.05
N SER A 629 3.01 24.35 7.98
CA SER A 629 2.17 23.17 7.72
C SER A 629 2.59 21.90 8.44
N THR A 630 3.78 21.85 9.09
CA THR A 630 4.25 20.62 9.74
C THR A 630 3.27 20.17 10.82
N PRO A 631 2.74 18.95 10.75
CA PRO A 631 1.77 18.47 11.73
C PRO A 631 2.41 18.31 13.11
N THR A 632 1.61 18.44 14.15
CA THR A 632 2.03 18.26 15.55
C THR A 632 1.41 17.04 16.20
N HIS A 633 0.32 16.51 15.62
CA HIS A 633 -0.44 15.39 16.15
C HIS A 633 -0.95 14.50 15.01
N THR A 634 -1.00 13.21 15.26
CA THR A 634 -1.53 12.25 14.29
C THR A 634 -3.05 12.37 14.15
N PRO A 635 -3.62 12.08 12.95
CA PRO A 635 -2.93 11.63 11.72
C PRO A 635 -2.21 12.75 10.96
N ALA A 636 -2.57 14.02 11.07
CA ALA A 636 -1.90 15.18 10.48
C ALA A 636 -2.49 16.50 11.00
N TYR A 637 -2.77 16.58 12.30
CA TYR A 637 -3.32 17.77 12.92
C TYR A 637 -2.22 18.75 13.32
N LEU A 638 -2.51 20.04 13.16
CA LEU A 638 -1.66 21.11 13.65
C LEU A 638 -2.36 21.81 14.82
N GLN A 639 -1.73 21.77 15.99
CA GLN A 639 -2.24 22.46 17.19
C GLN A 639 -2.21 23.98 16.99
N ALA A 640 -3.32 24.65 17.30
CA ALA A 640 -3.44 26.11 17.10
C ALA A 640 -2.37 26.93 17.83
N THR A 641 -2.07 26.56 19.06
CA THR A 641 -1.01 27.22 19.85
C THR A 641 0.37 27.10 19.19
N GLU A 642 0.69 25.96 18.59
CA GLU A 642 1.95 25.79 17.88
C GLU A 642 1.96 26.59 16.56
N LEU A 643 0.84 26.67 15.84
CA LEU A 643 0.75 27.51 14.64
C LEU A 643 0.98 28.99 15.00
N ILE A 644 0.35 29.48 16.09
CA ILE A 644 0.56 30.85 16.58
C ILE A 644 2.02 31.08 16.94
N ARG A 645 2.64 30.12 17.66
CA ARG A 645 4.08 30.19 18.00
C ARG A 645 4.95 30.29 16.75
N ARG A 646 4.67 29.48 15.72
CA ARG A 646 5.43 29.53 14.45
C ARG A 646 5.20 30.86 13.73
N LEU A 647 3.98 31.40 13.70
CA LEU A 647 3.69 32.70 13.09
C LEU A 647 4.41 33.84 13.83
N ALA A 648 4.54 33.79 15.16
CA ALA A 648 5.30 34.76 15.92
C ALA A 648 6.77 34.78 15.48
N VAL A 649 7.39 33.63 15.24
CA VAL A 649 8.78 33.53 14.73
C VAL A 649 8.90 34.20 13.35
N TYR A 650 7.90 34.07 12.47
CA TYR A 650 7.89 34.77 11.18
C TYR A 650 7.77 36.29 11.35
N GLN A 651 6.92 36.72 12.26
CA GLN A 651 6.73 38.15 12.56
C GLN A 651 8.00 38.77 13.12
N GLU A 652 8.69 38.10 14.07
CA GLU A 652 9.96 38.53 14.60
C GLU A 652 11.05 38.59 13.53
N ALA A 653 11.02 37.70 12.55
CA ALA A 653 11.95 37.72 11.42
C ALA A 653 11.56 38.78 10.34
N GLY A 654 10.52 39.59 10.56
CA GLY A 654 10.06 40.60 9.62
C GLY A 654 9.48 40.07 8.32
N LYS A 655 8.88 38.87 8.35
CA LYS A 655 8.33 38.17 7.20
C LYS A 655 6.85 37.85 7.34
#